data_e8b10215d504c2c9cf606d6e10354ba7
#
_entry.id   e8b10215d504c2c9cf606d6e10354ba7
#
_cell.length_a   1.000
_cell.length_b   1.000
_cell.length_c   1.000
_cell.angle_alpha   90.00
_cell.angle_beta   90.00
_cell.angle_gamma   90.00
#
_symmetry.space_group_name_H-M   'P 1'
#
loop_
_entity.id
_entity.type
_entity.pdbx_description
1 polymer ?
#
loop_
_entity_poly.entity_id
_entity_poly.type
_entity_poly.pdbx_seq_one_letter_code
_entity_poly.pdbx_strand_id
1 'polypeptide(L)'
;MKRSEMIKGRQIVLPWDRTRDPAELRRKEWLITNGLGGYASGTLAGIPARKYHGLFVPNLTEPKGRHIMISRCDEMLVIGAHRLHLGGAEFADQRVVGESHRYLTEFRMDDRIAVWRFEFEDTVFEKSVVMPHNQNTLCMRYELLSGGKVELHVRPYLSFRRHDESPLSAPSDFTVMVSRGRHEVRHAHSNLVLRLDMRPSITFVTQDRDEIEFFYRIERDRGDPPFESAHSPGYFTTTLDEHEGSASFVATTDGWDRIEFDVPQVFEAERRRMNALIELAPGVTGDAFAEQLTMAADQFIVMPGSRLEESVMHQAQGSELRSVYAGYHWFGDWGRDTMISLEGLTLCTGRFREAGAILRTFSHYVKDGLLPNLFPEGERQALYHTVDATLWYFHAVARYVHASGDRMILRQLFPVLESIVQHYTEGTHFNIGVDAKDGLVAAGAEGYQLTWMDAKVDGWVVTPRRGKPVEIQALWYNALRLMSSWATKLGLPHEEYEVAAERARQAFNERYWNEAKECLYDVIDGPGGNDPAIRPNQIFAISLDHPILDRDRWSAVLDTVRTRLLTHVGLRTLSADHPDYKPHYRGDLRARDAAYHQGTVWPWLIGHYVDALLKVNSDRAAARRVLQGFGDHLSDAGVGSISEIFDAEDPYAPGGCIAQAWSVAEVLRAWIRTRPREEPINSAPT
;
A
#
# COMPACT_ATOMS: atom_id res chain seq x y z
N MET A 1 -16.10 9.06 -22.32
CA MET A 1 -16.16 9.63 -20.96
C MET A 1 -14.74 9.95 -20.54
N LYS A 2 -14.43 11.14 -20.06
CA LYS A 2 -13.11 11.45 -19.50
C LYS A 2 -12.90 10.59 -18.25
N ARG A 3 -11.68 10.08 -18.00
CA ARG A 3 -11.38 9.22 -16.83
C ARG A 3 -11.78 9.87 -15.50
N SER A 4 -11.69 11.21 -15.38
CA SER A 4 -12.15 11.97 -14.21
C SER A 4 -13.68 11.93 -13.95
N GLU A 5 -14.49 11.52 -14.93
CA GLU A 5 -15.94 11.37 -14.77
C GLU A 5 -16.34 10.02 -14.15
N MET A 6 -15.37 9.13 -13.88
CA MET A 6 -15.57 7.82 -13.28
C MET A 6 -15.66 7.87 -11.76
N ILE A 7 -15.12 8.93 -11.12
CA ILE A 7 -15.20 9.11 -9.67
C ILE A 7 -16.44 9.93 -9.33
N LYS A 8 -17.39 9.31 -8.62
CA LYS A 8 -18.66 9.92 -8.19
C LYS A 8 -18.77 9.85 -6.66
N GLY A 9 -18.25 10.87 -5.99
CA GLY A 9 -18.15 10.84 -4.53
C GLY A 9 -17.32 9.64 -4.07
N ARG A 10 -17.92 8.74 -3.31
CA ARG A 10 -17.26 7.54 -2.76
C ARG A 10 -17.26 6.32 -3.68
N GLN A 11 -17.74 6.48 -4.91
CA GLN A 11 -17.79 5.42 -5.91
C GLN A 11 -16.79 5.70 -7.03
N ILE A 12 -16.12 4.63 -7.48
CA ILE A 12 -15.43 4.59 -8.76
C ILE A 12 -16.19 3.64 -9.65
N VAL A 13 -16.78 4.19 -10.70
CA VAL A 13 -17.64 3.44 -11.62
C VAL A 13 -16.94 3.23 -12.94
N LEU A 14 -16.76 1.98 -13.34
CA LEU A 14 -16.10 1.56 -14.58
C LEU A 14 -17.13 0.86 -15.48
N PRO A 15 -17.85 1.59 -16.33
CA PRO A 15 -18.74 0.99 -17.32
C PRO A 15 -17.92 0.15 -18.30
N TRP A 16 -18.44 -1.02 -18.64
CA TRP A 16 -17.84 -1.90 -19.60
C TRP A 16 -18.61 -1.91 -20.90
N ASP A 17 -17.91 -1.55 -21.99
CA ASP A 17 -18.41 -1.71 -23.34
C ASP A 17 -17.93 -3.07 -23.87
N ARG A 18 -18.88 -3.95 -24.20
CA ARG A 18 -18.65 -5.33 -24.67
C ARG A 18 -17.86 -5.41 -26.00
N THR A 19 -17.70 -4.29 -26.70
CA THR A 19 -16.91 -4.21 -27.95
C THR A 19 -15.43 -3.97 -27.68
N ARG A 20 -15.04 -3.65 -26.44
CA ARG A 20 -13.64 -3.42 -26.05
C ARG A 20 -12.88 -4.73 -25.89
N ASP A 21 -11.54 -4.62 -25.95
CA ASP A 21 -10.63 -5.77 -25.74
C ASP A 21 -10.79 -6.33 -24.30
N PRO A 22 -11.22 -7.59 -24.14
CA PRO A 22 -11.34 -8.23 -22.82
C PRO A 22 -10.04 -8.25 -22.01
N ALA A 23 -8.89 -8.10 -22.65
CA ALA A 23 -7.61 -8.00 -21.97
C ALA A 23 -7.53 -6.76 -21.03
N GLU A 24 -8.31 -5.72 -21.27
CA GLU A 24 -8.38 -4.56 -20.39
C GLU A 24 -8.94 -4.91 -19.01
N LEU A 25 -9.96 -5.77 -18.94
CA LEU A 25 -10.53 -6.24 -17.66
C LEU A 25 -9.55 -7.12 -16.88
N ARG A 26 -8.62 -7.81 -17.56
CA ARG A 26 -7.59 -8.65 -16.93
C ARG A 26 -6.38 -7.87 -16.47
N ARG A 27 -6.21 -6.61 -16.89
CA ARG A 27 -5.13 -5.69 -16.46
C ARG A 27 -5.51 -4.86 -15.25
N LYS A 28 -6.81 -4.62 -15.03
CA LYS A 28 -7.32 -3.86 -13.88
C LYS A 28 -7.60 -4.79 -12.73
N GLU A 29 -7.12 -4.39 -11.57
CA GLU A 29 -7.17 -5.20 -10.34
C GLU A 29 -7.98 -4.47 -9.27
N TRP A 30 -8.65 -5.21 -8.43
CA TRP A 30 -9.36 -4.70 -7.26
C TRP A 30 -8.76 -5.28 -5.99
N LEU A 31 -8.89 -4.55 -4.87
CA LEU A 31 -8.38 -4.93 -3.57
C LEU A 31 -9.34 -4.50 -2.47
N ILE A 32 -9.64 -5.43 -1.55
CA ILE A 32 -10.35 -5.18 -0.30
C ILE A 32 -9.51 -5.75 0.83
N THR A 33 -9.46 -5.07 1.98
CA THR A 33 -8.68 -5.48 3.16
C THR A 33 -9.56 -5.54 4.41
N ASN A 34 -9.10 -6.29 5.42
CA ASN A 34 -9.87 -6.50 6.65
C ASN A 34 -9.30 -5.81 7.91
N GLY A 35 -8.28 -4.96 7.79
CA GLY A 35 -7.63 -4.32 8.94
C GLY A 35 -6.72 -5.22 9.78
N LEU A 36 -6.65 -6.52 9.48
CA LEU A 36 -5.72 -7.49 10.11
C LEU A 36 -4.51 -7.80 9.22
N GLY A 37 -4.45 -7.20 8.01
CA GLY A 37 -3.48 -7.50 6.97
C GLY A 37 -3.93 -8.56 5.98
N GLY A 38 -5.09 -9.21 6.18
CA GLY A 38 -5.75 -10.06 5.22
C GLY A 38 -6.39 -9.26 4.08
N TYR A 39 -6.63 -9.91 2.93
CA TYR A 39 -7.20 -9.24 1.77
C TYR A 39 -8.03 -10.19 0.88
N ALA A 40 -8.81 -9.59 -0.01
CA ALA A 40 -9.39 -10.20 -1.19
C ALA A 40 -8.98 -9.38 -2.40
N SER A 41 -8.52 -10.02 -3.47
CA SER A 41 -8.03 -9.36 -4.68
C SER A 41 -8.14 -10.23 -5.92
N GLY A 42 -8.31 -9.60 -7.06
CA GLY A 42 -8.38 -10.24 -8.35
C GLY A 42 -8.48 -9.24 -9.49
N THR A 43 -8.67 -9.72 -10.70
CA THR A 43 -8.95 -8.85 -11.85
C THR A 43 -10.45 -8.55 -11.98
N LEU A 44 -10.80 -7.49 -12.71
CA LEU A 44 -12.20 -7.15 -13.01
C LEU A 44 -12.89 -8.24 -13.85
N ALA A 45 -12.12 -9.00 -14.62
CA ALA A 45 -12.64 -10.14 -15.39
C ALA A 45 -13.01 -11.36 -14.51
N GLY A 46 -12.64 -11.37 -13.21
CA GLY A 46 -12.77 -12.54 -12.36
C GLY A 46 -11.80 -13.69 -12.75
N ILE A 47 -10.71 -13.37 -13.46
CA ILE A 47 -9.67 -14.30 -13.91
C ILE A 47 -8.37 -13.96 -13.16
N PRO A 48 -7.85 -14.83 -12.29
CA PRO A 48 -6.59 -14.57 -11.60
C PRO A 48 -5.43 -14.39 -12.58
N ALA A 49 -4.59 -13.39 -12.37
CA ALA A 49 -3.43 -13.08 -13.23
C ALA A 49 -2.11 -13.08 -12.45
N ARG A 50 -2.16 -13.18 -11.12
CA ARG A 50 -1.01 -13.20 -10.20
C ARG A 50 -1.15 -14.37 -9.21
N LYS A 51 -0.03 -14.93 -8.76
CA LYS A 51 -0.01 -15.88 -7.64
C LYS A 51 -0.56 -15.30 -6.32
N TYR A 52 -0.56 -13.97 -6.20
CA TYR A 52 -1.08 -13.23 -5.05
C TYR A 52 -2.59 -12.99 -5.11
N HIS A 53 -3.22 -13.19 -6.26
CA HIS A 53 -4.67 -13.10 -6.34
C HIS A 53 -5.31 -14.23 -5.53
N GLY A 54 -6.25 -13.84 -4.70
CA GLY A 54 -7.04 -14.74 -3.89
C GLY A 54 -8.34 -14.06 -3.49
N LEU A 55 -9.44 -14.79 -3.63
CA LEU A 55 -10.74 -14.29 -3.20
C LEU A 55 -10.83 -14.22 -1.67
N PHE A 56 -10.08 -15.09 -0.97
CA PHE A 56 -9.99 -15.06 0.49
C PHE A 56 -8.56 -15.34 0.96
N VAL A 57 -7.89 -14.31 1.46
CA VAL A 57 -6.50 -14.34 1.95
C VAL A 57 -6.44 -13.77 3.36
N PRO A 58 -6.83 -14.55 4.39
CA PRO A 58 -6.72 -14.15 5.80
C PRO A 58 -5.26 -14.00 6.22
N ASN A 59 -5.01 -13.15 7.24
CA ASN A 59 -3.75 -13.09 7.94
C ASN A 59 -3.86 -13.85 9.26
N LEU A 60 -3.21 -15.00 9.34
CA LEU A 60 -3.39 -15.97 10.42
C LEU A 60 -2.35 -15.81 11.52
N THR A 61 -2.74 -16.18 12.74
CA THR A 61 -1.83 -16.31 13.88
C THR A 61 -1.05 -17.61 13.87
N GLU A 62 -1.70 -18.69 13.41
CA GLU A 62 -1.10 -20.02 13.36
C GLU A 62 -1.71 -20.82 12.18
N PRO A 63 -0.92 -21.22 11.19
CA PRO A 63 0.46 -20.78 10.94
C PRO A 63 0.52 -19.29 10.63
N LYS A 64 1.59 -18.63 11.06
CA LYS A 64 1.70 -17.15 10.94
C LYS A 64 1.72 -16.67 9.50
N GLY A 65 1.00 -15.58 9.24
CA GLY A 65 1.07 -14.84 7.99
C GLY A 65 -0.16 -15.03 7.09
N ARG A 66 -0.07 -14.44 5.91
CA ARG A 66 -1.15 -14.43 4.91
C ARG A 66 -1.19 -15.74 4.13
N HIS A 67 -2.38 -16.37 4.09
CA HIS A 67 -2.59 -17.64 3.38
C HIS A 67 -3.73 -17.50 2.38
N ILE A 68 -3.52 -17.94 1.16
CA ILE A 68 -4.60 -18.06 0.17
C ILE A 68 -5.41 -19.30 0.53
N MET A 69 -6.58 -19.09 1.09
CA MET A 69 -7.53 -20.15 1.43
C MET A 69 -8.43 -20.48 0.24
N ILE A 70 -8.97 -19.44 -0.43
CA ILE A 70 -9.74 -19.56 -1.67
C ILE A 70 -9.05 -18.71 -2.71
N SER A 71 -8.53 -19.35 -3.75
CA SER A 71 -7.90 -18.65 -4.88
C SER A 71 -8.96 -17.94 -5.72
N ARG A 72 -10.08 -18.63 -6.04
CA ARG A 72 -11.21 -18.10 -6.78
C ARG A 72 -12.49 -18.87 -6.50
N CYS A 73 -13.64 -18.34 -6.88
CA CYS A 73 -14.87 -19.10 -7.10
C CYS A 73 -15.18 -19.17 -8.59
N ASP A 74 -15.68 -20.31 -9.03
CA ASP A 74 -16.34 -20.44 -10.33
C ASP A 74 -17.84 -20.27 -10.08
N GLU A 75 -18.33 -19.08 -10.42
CA GLU A 75 -19.75 -18.73 -10.29
C GLU A 75 -20.44 -18.90 -11.63
N MET A 76 -21.54 -19.64 -11.65
CA MET A 76 -22.31 -19.90 -12.87
C MET A 76 -23.79 -19.62 -12.62
N LEU A 77 -24.39 -18.85 -13.54
CA LEU A 77 -25.84 -18.66 -13.63
C LEU A 77 -26.41 -19.58 -14.68
N VAL A 78 -27.46 -20.32 -14.33
CA VAL A 78 -28.25 -21.11 -15.28
C VAL A 78 -29.58 -20.42 -15.49
N ILE A 79 -29.79 -19.91 -16.72
CA ILE A 79 -30.98 -19.17 -17.14
C ILE A 79 -31.59 -19.91 -18.32
N GLY A 80 -32.66 -20.67 -18.09
CA GLY A 80 -33.21 -21.57 -19.11
C GLY A 80 -32.19 -22.59 -19.61
N ALA A 81 -31.82 -22.53 -20.88
CA ALA A 81 -30.80 -23.38 -21.49
C ALA A 81 -29.37 -22.78 -21.42
N HIS A 82 -29.22 -21.53 -20.97
CA HIS A 82 -27.95 -20.80 -20.97
C HIS A 82 -27.19 -21.02 -19.67
N ARG A 83 -25.85 -21.10 -19.79
CA ARG A 83 -24.92 -21.19 -18.66
C ARG A 83 -23.91 -20.06 -18.77
N LEU A 84 -23.95 -19.11 -17.84
CA LEU A 84 -23.14 -17.89 -17.83
C LEU A 84 -22.13 -17.97 -16.70
N HIS A 85 -20.83 -18.01 -17.01
CA HIS A 85 -19.76 -17.94 -16.03
C HIS A 85 -19.46 -16.47 -15.72
N LEU A 86 -19.48 -16.08 -14.44
CA LEU A 86 -19.23 -14.71 -13.97
C LEU A 86 -17.71 -14.39 -13.80
N GLY A 87 -16.88 -15.42 -13.86
CA GLY A 87 -15.43 -15.34 -13.81
C GLY A 87 -14.81 -16.37 -14.76
N GLY A 88 -13.56 -16.75 -14.50
CA GLY A 88 -12.89 -17.75 -15.31
C GLY A 88 -11.46 -18.04 -14.89
N ALA A 89 -10.74 -18.71 -15.77
CA ALA A 89 -9.31 -19.01 -15.61
C ALA A 89 -8.59 -18.93 -16.96
N GLU A 90 -7.30 -18.63 -16.91
CA GLU A 90 -6.38 -18.78 -18.03
C GLU A 90 -5.55 -20.05 -17.80
N PHE A 91 -5.30 -20.82 -18.85
CA PHE A 91 -4.60 -22.11 -18.81
C PHE A 91 -3.24 -22.04 -19.49
N ALA A 92 -2.41 -23.08 -19.30
CA ALA A 92 -1.05 -23.17 -19.84
C ALA A 92 -0.96 -22.98 -21.37
N ASP A 93 -1.97 -23.43 -22.11
CA ASP A 93 -2.11 -23.24 -23.55
C ASP A 93 -2.59 -21.82 -23.95
N GLN A 94 -2.66 -20.90 -22.98
CA GLN A 94 -3.18 -19.53 -23.10
C GLN A 94 -4.68 -19.45 -23.43
N ARG A 95 -5.38 -20.57 -23.40
CA ARG A 95 -6.83 -20.60 -23.51
C ARG A 95 -7.46 -19.95 -22.28
N VAL A 96 -8.35 -19.02 -22.51
CA VAL A 96 -9.17 -18.38 -21.46
C VAL A 96 -10.53 -19.05 -21.44
N VAL A 97 -10.92 -19.58 -20.28
CA VAL A 97 -12.27 -20.09 -20.04
C VAL A 97 -12.98 -19.08 -19.13
N GLY A 98 -14.21 -18.77 -19.49
CA GLY A 98 -15.04 -17.75 -18.87
C GLY A 98 -15.23 -16.54 -19.79
N GLU A 99 -16.48 -16.20 -20.04
CA GLU A 99 -16.88 -15.16 -20.98
C GLU A 99 -17.60 -14.00 -20.27
N SER A 100 -17.24 -13.75 -19.00
CA SER A 100 -17.88 -12.72 -18.17
C SER A 100 -17.94 -11.35 -18.87
N HIS A 101 -16.94 -11.01 -19.69
CA HIS A 101 -16.87 -9.77 -20.48
C HIS A 101 -18.04 -9.58 -21.44
N ARG A 102 -18.74 -10.66 -21.83
CA ARG A 102 -19.92 -10.61 -22.72
C ARG A 102 -21.19 -10.19 -22.01
N TYR A 103 -21.21 -10.33 -20.67
CA TYR A 103 -22.38 -10.07 -19.84
C TYR A 103 -22.15 -8.92 -18.87
N LEU A 104 -20.89 -8.67 -18.49
CA LEU A 104 -20.50 -7.54 -17.64
C LEU A 104 -20.90 -6.23 -18.31
N THR A 105 -21.54 -5.34 -17.57
CA THR A 105 -21.87 -3.98 -18.01
C THR A 105 -21.21 -2.92 -17.15
N GLU A 106 -20.88 -3.25 -15.91
CA GLU A 106 -20.26 -2.32 -14.96
C GLU A 106 -19.45 -3.08 -13.91
N PHE A 107 -18.27 -2.55 -13.57
CA PHE A 107 -17.63 -2.76 -12.29
C PHE A 107 -17.65 -1.46 -11.50
N ARG A 108 -17.91 -1.52 -10.20
CA ARG A 108 -17.75 -0.37 -9.32
C ARG A 108 -17.09 -0.75 -8.00
N MET A 109 -16.27 0.18 -7.50
CA MET A 109 -15.81 0.16 -6.11
C MET A 109 -16.67 1.16 -5.35
N ASP A 110 -17.51 0.68 -4.43
CA ASP A 110 -18.51 1.45 -3.70
C ASP A 110 -18.24 1.35 -2.19
N ASP A 111 -17.76 2.42 -1.54
CA ASP A 111 -17.32 2.38 -0.14
C ASP A 111 -16.38 1.19 0.17
N ARG A 112 -15.44 0.91 -0.72
CA ARG A 112 -14.51 -0.24 -0.67
C ARG A 112 -15.18 -1.62 -0.80
N ILE A 113 -16.41 -1.67 -1.26
CA ILE A 113 -17.12 -2.88 -1.67
C ILE A 113 -16.91 -3.04 -3.17
N ALA A 114 -16.46 -4.20 -3.62
CA ALA A 114 -16.32 -4.50 -5.04
C ALA A 114 -17.62 -5.07 -5.58
N VAL A 115 -18.17 -4.47 -6.64
CA VAL A 115 -19.46 -4.83 -7.21
C VAL A 115 -19.34 -5.00 -8.72
N TRP A 116 -19.87 -6.12 -9.22
CA TRP A 116 -20.00 -6.43 -10.64
C TRP A 116 -21.46 -6.48 -11.01
N ARG A 117 -21.83 -5.84 -12.11
CA ARG A 117 -23.18 -5.87 -12.70
C ARG A 117 -23.12 -6.60 -14.04
N PHE A 118 -23.94 -7.63 -14.16
CA PHE A 118 -24.08 -8.45 -15.35
C PHE A 118 -25.49 -8.32 -15.94
N GLU A 119 -25.57 -8.27 -17.26
CA GLU A 119 -26.84 -8.18 -17.97
C GLU A 119 -26.87 -9.19 -19.12
N PHE A 120 -27.89 -10.02 -19.14
CA PHE A 120 -28.15 -11.01 -20.18
C PHE A 120 -29.66 -11.08 -20.45
N GLU A 121 -30.08 -10.73 -21.67
CA GLU A 121 -31.45 -10.60 -22.08
C GLU A 121 -32.21 -9.64 -21.10
N ASP A 122 -33.26 -10.13 -20.43
CA ASP A 122 -34.04 -9.41 -19.42
C ASP A 122 -33.50 -9.56 -17.99
N THR A 123 -32.46 -10.39 -17.81
CA THR A 123 -31.87 -10.67 -16.51
C THR A 123 -30.79 -9.65 -16.17
N VAL A 124 -30.93 -9.01 -15.01
CA VAL A 124 -29.92 -8.15 -14.41
C VAL A 124 -29.49 -8.76 -13.08
N PHE A 125 -28.18 -8.97 -12.92
CA PHE A 125 -27.61 -9.66 -11.78
C PHE A 125 -26.41 -8.88 -11.22
N GLU A 126 -26.33 -8.76 -9.90
CA GLU A 126 -25.16 -8.16 -9.24
C GLU A 126 -24.47 -9.15 -8.30
N LYS A 127 -23.15 -9.10 -8.30
CA LYS A 127 -22.27 -9.75 -7.32
C LYS A 127 -21.54 -8.67 -6.55
N SER A 128 -21.53 -8.76 -5.21
CA SER A 128 -20.80 -7.86 -4.34
C SER A 128 -19.89 -8.63 -3.38
N VAL A 129 -18.73 -8.05 -3.04
CA VAL A 129 -17.71 -8.68 -2.18
C VAL A 129 -17.25 -7.69 -1.12
N VAL A 130 -17.16 -8.14 0.14
CA VAL A 130 -16.65 -7.38 1.28
C VAL A 130 -15.88 -8.29 2.25
N MET A 131 -14.89 -7.74 2.93
CA MET A 131 -14.25 -8.34 4.12
C MET A 131 -14.56 -7.47 5.34
N PRO A 132 -15.31 -7.97 6.33
CA PRO A 132 -15.60 -7.22 7.55
C PRO A 132 -14.32 -6.80 8.27
N HIS A 133 -14.28 -5.56 8.77
CA HIS A 133 -13.13 -5.04 9.47
C HIS A 133 -12.83 -5.82 10.75
N ASN A 134 -11.54 -6.13 10.99
CA ASN A 134 -11.04 -6.92 12.12
C ASN A 134 -11.54 -8.38 12.18
N GLN A 135 -11.91 -8.98 11.06
CA GLN A 135 -12.31 -10.38 10.95
C GLN A 135 -11.61 -11.06 9.78
N ASN A 136 -11.16 -12.31 9.97
CA ASN A 136 -10.71 -13.15 8.87
C ASN A 136 -11.90 -13.85 8.20
N THR A 137 -12.76 -13.04 7.61
CA THR A 137 -14.02 -13.44 6.99
C THR A 137 -14.20 -12.73 5.65
N LEU A 138 -14.71 -13.46 4.66
CA LEU A 138 -15.17 -12.95 3.37
C LEU A 138 -16.69 -13.10 3.31
N CYS A 139 -17.40 -12.05 2.90
CA CYS A 139 -18.82 -12.08 2.58
C CYS A 139 -19.05 -11.71 1.13
N MET A 140 -19.80 -12.54 0.43
CA MET A 140 -20.26 -12.25 -0.93
C MET A 140 -21.78 -12.23 -0.96
N ARG A 141 -22.34 -11.30 -1.72
CA ARG A 141 -23.78 -11.18 -1.96
C ARG A 141 -24.06 -11.27 -3.45
N TYR A 142 -25.07 -12.02 -3.79
CA TYR A 142 -25.59 -12.20 -5.14
C TYR A 142 -27.03 -11.72 -5.18
N GLU A 143 -27.38 -10.88 -6.15
CA GLU A 143 -28.69 -10.27 -6.26
C GLU A 143 -29.23 -10.36 -7.68
N LEU A 144 -30.43 -10.91 -7.82
CA LEU A 144 -31.22 -10.85 -9.04
C LEU A 144 -32.06 -9.57 -8.99
N LEU A 145 -31.68 -8.57 -9.78
CA LEU A 145 -32.37 -7.26 -9.80
C LEU A 145 -33.58 -7.24 -10.74
N SER A 146 -33.51 -8.01 -11.82
CA SER A 146 -34.62 -8.25 -12.73
C SER A 146 -34.43 -9.56 -13.49
N GLY A 147 -35.52 -10.06 -14.12
CA GLY A 147 -35.50 -11.29 -14.88
C GLY A 147 -36.32 -12.40 -14.24
N GLY A 148 -36.35 -13.54 -14.89
CA GLY A 148 -37.04 -14.74 -14.41
C GLY A 148 -36.19 -15.55 -13.42
N LYS A 149 -36.55 -16.81 -13.21
CA LYS A 149 -35.87 -17.76 -12.34
C LYS A 149 -34.43 -18.02 -12.81
N VAL A 150 -33.47 -17.90 -11.89
CA VAL A 150 -32.04 -18.15 -12.11
C VAL A 150 -31.55 -19.18 -11.11
N GLU A 151 -30.84 -20.21 -11.57
CA GLU A 151 -30.10 -21.10 -10.67
C GLU A 151 -28.64 -20.62 -10.56
N LEU A 152 -28.18 -20.36 -9.34
CA LEU A 152 -26.82 -19.91 -9.04
C LEU A 152 -25.99 -21.08 -8.52
N HIS A 153 -24.85 -21.32 -9.14
CA HIS A 153 -23.82 -22.23 -8.63
C HIS A 153 -22.60 -21.46 -8.17
N VAL A 154 -22.06 -21.76 -6.99
CA VAL A 154 -20.83 -21.17 -6.42
C VAL A 154 -19.87 -22.31 -6.07
N ARG A 155 -18.79 -22.43 -6.83
CA ARG A 155 -17.75 -23.45 -6.65
C ARG A 155 -16.45 -22.80 -6.16
N PRO A 156 -16.06 -22.96 -4.85
CA PRO A 156 -14.78 -22.47 -4.37
C PRO A 156 -13.63 -23.40 -4.83
N TYR A 157 -12.51 -22.78 -5.22
CA TYR A 157 -11.23 -23.44 -5.48
C TYR A 157 -10.25 -23.10 -4.36
N LEU A 158 -9.70 -24.10 -3.73
CA LEU A 158 -8.92 -24.05 -2.49
C LEU A 158 -7.43 -24.20 -2.79
N SER A 159 -6.59 -23.39 -2.15
CA SER A 159 -5.13 -23.45 -2.28
C SER A 159 -4.42 -23.79 -0.97
N PHE A 160 -4.83 -23.23 0.17
CA PHE A 160 -4.26 -23.45 1.52
C PHE A 160 -2.73 -23.28 1.58
N ARG A 161 -2.19 -22.30 0.86
CA ARG A 161 -0.75 -21.97 0.80
C ARG A 161 -0.48 -20.56 1.30
N ARG A 162 0.76 -20.30 1.69
CA ARG A 162 1.20 -18.91 1.91
C ARG A 162 1.07 -18.11 0.61
N HIS A 163 0.70 -16.84 0.71
CA HIS A 163 0.48 -16.00 -0.45
C HIS A 163 1.77 -15.68 -1.24
N ASP A 164 2.93 -15.71 -0.57
CA ASP A 164 4.26 -15.40 -1.12
C ASP A 164 5.00 -16.63 -1.67
N GLU A 165 4.55 -17.83 -1.34
CA GLU A 165 5.13 -19.07 -1.87
C GLU A 165 4.90 -19.20 -3.37
N SER A 166 5.83 -19.91 -4.02
CA SER A 166 5.61 -20.34 -5.40
C SER A 166 4.41 -21.28 -5.45
N PRO A 167 3.49 -21.07 -6.41
CA PRO A 167 2.37 -21.99 -6.56
C PRO A 167 2.90 -23.40 -6.87
N LEU A 168 2.58 -24.32 -5.99
CA LEU A 168 2.83 -25.74 -6.16
C LEU A 168 1.51 -26.43 -6.52
N SER A 169 1.55 -27.70 -6.86
CA SER A 169 0.32 -28.49 -6.98
C SER A 169 -0.48 -28.38 -5.70
N ALA A 170 -1.75 -28.01 -5.81
CA ALA A 170 -2.63 -27.92 -4.66
C ALA A 170 -2.69 -29.27 -3.93
N PRO A 171 -2.72 -29.24 -2.61
CA PRO A 171 -2.96 -30.45 -1.85
C PRO A 171 -4.33 -31.03 -2.23
N SER A 172 -4.40 -32.32 -2.51
CA SER A 172 -5.65 -33.04 -2.84
C SER A 172 -6.38 -33.58 -1.61
N ASP A 173 -5.71 -33.60 -0.45
CA ASP A 173 -6.17 -34.29 0.75
C ASP A 173 -7.07 -33.41 1.62
N PHE A 174 -8.18 -32.95 1.05
CA PHE A 174 -9.18 -32.18 1.76
C PHE A 174 -10.30 -33.08 2.31
N THR A 175 -10.73 -32.78 3.55
CA THR A 175 -11.90 -33.39 4.16
C THR A 175 -12.96 -32.34 4.36
N VAL A 176 -14.17 -32.57 3.85
CA VAL A 176 -15.34 -31.73 4.10
C VAL A 176 -16.20 -32.36 5.17
N MET A 177 -16.39 -31.65 6.25
CA MET A 177 -17.32 -32.02 7.33
C MET A 177 -18.55 -31.12 7.26
N VAL A 178 -19.73 -31.74 7.29
CA VAL A 178 -20.99 -30.99 7.26
C VAL A 178 -21.72 -31.20 8.60
N SER A 179 -22.03 -30.09 9.26
CA SER A 179 -22.80 -30.11 10.52
C SER A 179 -23.82 -28.97 10.53
N ARG A 180 -25.10 -29.32 10.67
CA ARG A 180 -26.21 -28.36 10.73
C ARG A 180 -26.23 -27.38 9.54
N GLY A 181 -25.92 -27.88 8.33
CA GLY A 181 -25.85 -27.07 7.12
C GLY A 181 -24.61 -26.21 6.94
N ARG A 182 -23.65 -26.26 7.88
CA ARG A 182 -22.37 -25.58 7.83
C ARG A 182 -21.27 -26.53 7.37
N HIS A 183 -20.33 -26.02 6.55
CA HIS A 183 -19.27 -26.82 5.96
C HIS A 183 -17.91 -26.39 6.53
N GLU A 184 -17.15 -27.35 7.06
CA GLU A 184 -15.76 -27.15 7.44
C GLU A 184 -14.87 -27.94 6.50
N VAL A 185 -13.92 -27.27 5.86
CA VAL A 185 -12.91 -27.88 5.01
C VAL A 185 -11.60 -27.89 5.76
N ARG A 186 -10.97 -29.06 5.86
CA ARG A 186 -9.68 -29.26 6.52
C ARG A 186 -8.73 -29.92 5.54
N HIS A 187 -7.49 -29.53 5.60
CA HIS A 187 -6.41 -30.19 4.88
C HIS A 187 -5.68 -31.18 5.79
N ALA A 188 -5.38 -32.39 5.32
CA ALA A 188 -4.83 -33.49 6.12
C ALA A 188 -3.48 -33.16 6.81
N HIS A 189 -2.69 -32.29 6.20
CA HIS A 189 -1.32 -31.97 6.64
C HIS A 189 -1.18 -30.55 7.21
N SER A 190 -2.28 -29.87 7.53
CA SER A 190 -2.25 -28.56 8.15
C SER A 190 -3.33 -28.41 9.22
N ASN A 191 -3.12 -27.51 10.17
CA ASN A 191 -4.14 -27.15 11.18
C ASN A 191 -5.16 -26.13 10.65
N LEU A 192 -5.10 -25.80 9.37
CA LEU A 192 -5.98 -24.81 8.75
C LEU A 192 -7.39 -25.36 8.60
N VAL A 193 -8.36 -24.55 9.00
CA VAL A 193 -9.79 -24.84 8.88
C VAL A 193 -10.46 -23.70 8.14
N LEU A 194 -11.02 -24.01 6.98
CA LEU A 194 -11.87 -23.09 6.25
C LEU A 194 -13.34 -23.45 6.51
N ARG A 195 -14.13 -22.45 6.90
CA ARG A 195 -15.56 -22.60 7.17
C ARG A 195 -16.33 -21.90 6.06
N LEU A 196 -17.32 -22.61 5.51
CA LEU A 196 -18.14 -22.15 4.40
C LEU A 196 -19.62 -22.26 4.76
N ASP A 197 -20.37 -21.20 4.46
CA ASP A 197 -21.84 -21.18 4.60
C ASP A 197 -22.44 -20.42 3.41
N MET A 198 -23.62 -20.81 2.98
CA MET A 198 -24.37 -20.09 1.96
C MET A 198 -25.86 -20.04 2.34
N ARG A 199 -26.51 -18.91 2.14
CA ARG A 199 -27.93 -18.68 2.49
C ARG A 199 -28.67 -17.96 1.33
N PRO A 200 -29.98 -18.14 1.21
CA PRO A 200 -30.86 -19.01 1.99
C PRO A 200 -30.64 -20.49 1.65
N SER A 201 -31.58 -21.34 2.03
CA SER A 201 -31.58 -22.79 1.87
C SER A 201 -30.85 -23.31 0.62
N ILE A 202 -29.79 -24.07 0.79
CA ILE A 202 -28.85 -24.48 -0.26
C ILE A 202 -28.73 -25.99 -0.33
N THR A 203 -28.29 -26.45 -1.49
CA THR A 203 -27.75 -27.80 -1.69
C THR A 203 -26.23 -27.69 -1.90
N PHE A 204 -25.46 -28.45 -1.14
CA PHE A 204 -24.05 -28.65 -1.47
C PHE A 204 -23.91 -29.94 -2.26
N VAL A 205 -23.40 -29.84 -3.47
CA VAL A 205 -23.12 -30.97 -4.36
C VAL A 205 -21.68 -31.35 -4.20
N THR A 206 -21.42 -32.50 -3.58
CA THR A 206 -20.08 -33.05 -3.48
C THR A 206 -19.64 -33.53 -4.86
N GLN A 207 -18.62 -32.90 -5.38
CA GLN A 207 -18.04 -33.23 -6.67
C GLN A 207 -16.61 -32.74 -6.69
N ASP A 208 -15.69 -33.64 -6.41
CA ASP A 208 -14.27 -33.32 -6.48
C ASP A 208 -13.88 -32.94 -7.90
N ARG A 209 -13.12 -31.86 -7.98
CA ARG A 209 -12.56 -31.37 -9.22
C ARG A 209 -11.19 -30.76 -8.97
N ASP A 210 -10.18 -31.38 -9.57
CA ASP A 210 -8.84 -30.81 -9.61
C ASP A 210 -8.74 -29.90 -10.83
N GLU A 211 -8.37 -28.65 -10.61
CA GLU A 211 -8.04 -27.73 -11.68
C GLU A 211 -6.53 -27.80 -11.91
N ILE A 212 -6.15 -28.33 -13.06
CA ILE A 212 -4.76 -28.54 -13.39
C ILE A 212 -4.24 -27.32 -14.14
N GLU A 213 -3.20 -26.70 -13.59
CA GLU A 213 -2.34 -25.72 -14.26
C GLU A 213 -3.07 -24.51 -14.85
N PHE A 214 -3.90 -23.81 -14.07
CA PHE A 214 -4.25 -22.47 -14.51
C PHE A 214 -3.08 -21.50 -14.36
N PHE A 215 -3.06 -20.50 -15.22
CA PHE A 215 -1.88 -19.75 -15.59
C PHE A 215 -1.95 -18.31 -15.12
N TYR A 216 -0.87 -17.84 -14.48
CA TYR A 216 -0.69 -16.49 -14.03
C TYR A 216 0.18 -15.69 -15.01
N ARG A 217 -0.45 -14.91 -15.88
CA ARG A 217 0.23 -14.15 -16.92
C ARG A 217 1.29 -13.21 -16.36
N ILE A 218 0.98 -12.49 -15.26
CA ILE A 218 1.88 -11.51 -14.66
C ILE A 218 3.11 -12.20 -14.08
N GLU A 219 2.96 -13.38 -13.47
CA GLU A 219 4.11 -14.14 -12.95
C GLU A 219 5.03 -14.58 -14.09
N ARG A 220 4.47 -15.08 -15.20
CA ARG A 220 5.28 -15.38 -16.40
C ARG A 220 6.07 -14.17 -16.89
N ASP A 221 5.40 -13.01 -17.00
CA ASP A 221 6.03 -11.78 -17.52
C ASP A 221 7.12 -11.25 -16.57
N ARG A 222 7.08 -11.69 -15.30
CA ARG A 222 8.07 -11.42 -14.26
C ARG A 222 9.19 -12.47 -14.18
N GLY A 223 9.10 -13.57 -14.93
CA GLY A 223 10.04 -14.69 -14.87
C GLY A 223 9.85 -15.59 -13.64
N ASP A 224 8.70 -15.48 -12.97
CA ASP A 224 8.33 -16.29 -11.81
C ASP A 224 7.50 -17.53 -12.27
N PRO A 225 7.40 -18.62 -11.46
CA PRO A 225 6.56 -19.79 -11.78
C PRO A 225 5.10 -19.38 -11.99
N PRO A 226 4.53 -19.61 -13.19
CA PRO A 226 3.24 -19.07 -13.54
C PRO A 226 2.05 -20.04 -13.40
N PHE A 227 2.25 -21.24 -12.87
CA PHE A 227 1.22 -22.27 -12.82
C PHE A 227 0.78 -22.57 -11.40
N GLU A 228 -0.50 -22.84 -11.22
CA GLU A 228 -1.08 -23.32 -9.97
C GLU A 228 -2.17 -24.35 -10.24
N SER A 229 -2.23 -25.39 -9.42
CA SER A 229 -3.39 -26.26 -9.31
C SER A 229 -4.20 -25.86 -8.07
N ALA A 230 -5.52 -25.90 -8.17
CA ALA A 230 -6.41 -25.69 -7.04
C ALA A 230 -7.48 -26.78 -7.00
N HIS A 231 -7.83 -27.22 -5.80
CA HIS A 231 -8.81 -28.27 -5.57
C HIS A 231 -10.19 -27.69 -5.24
N SER A 232 -11.27 -28.29 -5.77
CA SER A 232 -12.63 -27.97 -5.39
C SER A 232 -13.37 -29.20 -4.88
N PRO A 233 -13.82 -29.23 -3.61
CA PRO A 233 -14.55 -30.39 -3.05
C PRO A 233 -16.00 -30.46 -3.51
N GLY A 234 -16.51 -29.42 -4.17
CA GLY A 234 -17.89 -29.35 -4.61
C GLY A 234 -18.38 -27.92 -4.83
N TYR A 235 -19.68 -27.76 -4.98
CA TYR A 235 -20.29 -26.44 -5.19
C TYR A 235 -21.61 -26.30 -4.44
N PHE A 236 -21.92 -25.08 -4.09
CA PHE A 236 -23.21 -24.68 -3.55
C PHE A 236 -24.16 -24.32 -4.70
N THR A 237 -25.42 -24.70 -4.60
CA THR A 237 -26.45 -24.30 -5.56
C THR A 237 -27.68 -23.80 -4.85
N THR A 238 -28.29 -22.74 -5.39
CA THR A 238 -29.55 -22.14 -4.94
C THR A 238 -30.32 -21.55 -6.14
N THR A 239 -31.59 -21.30 -5.93
CA THR A 239 -32.44 -20.66 -6.94
C THR A 239 -32.81 -19.26 -6.47
N LEU A 240 -32.70 -18.29 -7.38
CA LEU A 240 -33.13 -16.92 -7.20
C LEU A 240 -34.32 -16.62 -8.12
N ASP A 241 -35.30 -15.95 -7.60
CA ASP A 241 -36.53 -15.53 -8.34
C ASP A 241 -37.11 -14.26 -7.72
N GLU A 242 -38.33 -13.86 -8.13
CA GLU A 242 -39.00 -12.67 -7.64
C GLU A 242 -39.34 -12.70 -6.13
N HIS A 243 -39.37 -13.88 -5.50
CA HIS A 243 -39.64 -14.04 -4.06
C HIS A 243 -38.35 -14.11 -3.22
N GLU A 244 -37.33 -14.73 -3.77
CA GLU A 244 -36.01 -14.87 -3.15
C GLU A 244 -34.93 -14.36 -4.10
N GLY A 245 -34.84 -13.03 -4.20
CA GLY A 245 -33.98 -12.35 -5.15
C GLY A 245 -32.50 -12.26 -4.75
N SER A 246 -32.09 -12.82 -3.60
CA SER A 246 -30.68 -12.71 -3.16
C SER A 246 -30.13 -13.96 -2.47
N ALA A 247 -28.83 -14.19 -2.61
CA ALA A 247 -28.11 -15.21 -1.87
C ALA A 247 -26.80 -14.62 -1.30
N SER A 248 -26.31 -15.21 -0.22
CA SER A 248 -25.09 -14.81 0.44
C SER A 248 -24.17 -16.01 0.65
N PHE A 249 -22.88 -15.82 0.36
CA PHE A 249 -21.82 -16.80 0.62
C PHE A 249 -20.84 -16.22 1.63
N VAL A 250 -20.49 -17.01 2.64
CA VAL A 250 -19.54 -16.65 3.69
C VAL A 250 -18.41 -17.67 3.71
N ALA A 251 -17.17 -17.17 3.74
CA ALA A 251 -15.97 -17.96 3.97
C ALA A 251 -15.16 -17.35 5.11
N THR A 252 -14.73 -18.18 6.08
CA THR A 252 -14.02 -17.68 7.26
C THR A 252 -13.04 -18.69 7.83
N THR A 253 -11.98 -18.19 8.48
CA THR A 253 -11.10 -18.97 9.35
C THR A 253 -11.40 -18.74 10.84
N ASP A 254 -12.22 -17.75 11.16
CA ASP A 254 -12.69 -17.50 12.53
C ASP A 254 -13.72 -18.54 12.99
N GLY A 255 -13.92 -18.66 14.29
CA GLY A 255 -14.94 -19.57 14.88
C GLY A 255 -16.36 -19.16 14.47
N TRP A 256 -17.26 -20.14 14.37
CA TRP A 256 -18.67 -19.93 14.02
C TRP A 256 -19.43 -18.97 14.98
N ASP A 257 -18.93 -18.80 16.19
CA ASP A 257 -19.47 -17.90 17.22
C ASP A 257 -19.11 -16.42 17.00
N ARG A 258 -18.17 -16.15 16.09
CA ARG A 258 -17.68 -14.80 15.80
C ARG A 258 -18.24 -14.21 14.51
N ILE A 259 -19.08 -14.93 13.80
CA ILE A 259 -19.52 -14.58 12.45
C ILE A 259 -20.92 -13.99 12.49
N GLU A 260 -21.09 -12.80 11.88
CA GLU A 260 -22.41 -12.29 11.53
C GLU A 260 -22.88 -12.96 10.23
N PHE A 261 -24.01 -13.63 10.30
CA PHE A 261 -24.60 -14.35 9.17
C PHE A 261 -25.63 -13.51 8.39
N ASP A 262 -26.03 -12.37 8.92
CA ASP A 262 -26.81 -11.38 8.17
C ASP A 262 -25.86 -10.57 7.30
N VAL A 263 -25.52 -11.14 6.14
CA VAL A 263 -24.57 -10.52 5.19
C VAL A 263 -25.01 -9.12 4.75
N PRO A 264 -26.29 -8.82 4.45
CA PRO A 264 -26.75 -7.43 4.25
C PRO A 264 -26.34 -6.48 5.37
N GLN A 265 -26.44 -6.90 6.63
CA GLN A 265 -26.03 -6.08 7.78
C GLN A 265 -24.52 -5.85 7.81
N VAL A 266 -23.70 -6.84 7.38
CA VAL A 266 -22.24 -6.70 7.25
C VAL A 266 -21.92 -5.60 6.23
N PHE A 267 -22.57 -5.59 5.06
CA PHE A 267 -22.37 -4.56 4.05
C PHE A 267 -22.74 -3.16 4.56
N GLU A 268 -23.86 -3.03 5.26
CA GLU A 268 -24.29 -1.76 5.85
C GLU A 268 -23.35 -1.30 6.99
N ALA A 269 -22.80 -2.22 7.76
CA ALA A 269 -21.81 -1.90 8.81
C ALA A 269 -20.53 -1.33 8.18
N GLU A 270 -20.07 -1.91 7.07
CA GLU A 270 -18.87 -1.43 6.38
C GLU A 270 -19.10 -0.06 5.72
N ARG A 271 -20.25 0.19 5.11
CA ARG A 271 -20.62 1.52 4.59
C ARG A 271 -20.65 2.57 5.71
N ARG A 272 -21.23 2.24 6.86
CA ARG A 272 -21.23 3.15 8.03
C ARG A 272 -19.82 3.41 8.52
N ARG A 273 -18.94 2.39 8.51
CA ARG A 273 -17.52 2.56 8.87
C ARG A 273 -16.80 3.50 7.91
N MET A 274 -16.99 3.35 6.61
CA MET A 274 -16.41 4.25 5.60
C MET A 274 -16.92 5.69 5.76
N ASN A 275 -18.21 5.87 6.04
CA ASN A 275 -18.79 7.18 6.36
C ASN A 275 -18.08 7.82 7.56
N ALA A 276 -17.93 7.09 8.65
CA ALA A 276 -17.27 7.60 9.85
C ALA A 276 -15.80 7.99 9.61
N LEU A 277 -15.08 7.26 8.75
CA LEU A 277 -13.71 7.61 8.35
C LEU A 277 -13.65 8.93 7.57
N ILE A 278 -14.59 9.15 6.65
CA ILE A 278 -14.66 10.40 5.88
C ILE A 278 -15.04 11.57 6.78
N GLU A 279 -16.00 11.38 7.70
CA GLU A 279 -16.40 12.41 8.66
C GLU A 279 -15.29 12.78 9.65
N LEU A 280 -14.45 11.80 10.03
CA LEU A 280 -13.30 12.01 10.90
C LEU A 280 -12.19 12.82 10.23
N ALA A 281 -12.04 12.69 8.90
CA ALA A 281 -10.95 13.30 8.14
C ALA A 281 -11.20 14.80 7.90
N PRO A 282 -10.33 15.71 8.40
CA PRO A 282 -10.58 17.15 8.35
C PRO A 282 -10.69 17.69 6.92
N GLY A 283 -11.83 18.27 6.60
CA GLY A 283 -12.10 18.95 5.32
C GLY A 283 -12.07 18.03 4.08
N VAL A 284 -12.17 16.71 4.23
CA VAL A 284 -12.18 15.75 3.11
C VAL A 284 -13.56 15.65 2.48
N THR A 285 -14.61 15.76 3.27
CA THR A 285 -16.00 15.64 2.83
C THR A 285 -16.32 16.58 1.65
N GLY A 286 -16.87 16.02 0.58
CA GLY A 286 -17.23 16.75 -0.64
C GLY A 286 -16.12 16.88 -1.68
N ASP A 287 -14.88 16.43 -1.36
CA ASP A 287 -13.77 16.30 -2.31
C ASP A 287 -13.63 14.81 -2.71
N ALA A 288 -14.26 14.41 -3.80
CA ALA A 288 -14.33 13.00 -4.21
C ALA A 288 -12.96 12.32 -4.33
N PHE A 289 -11.92 13.04 -4.76
CA PHE A 289 -10.57 12.49 -4.84
C PHE A 289 -9.97 12.27 -3.45
N ALA A 290 -10.13 13.24 -2.54
CA ALA A 290 -9.65 13.11 -1.17
C ALA A 290 -10.43 12.02 -0.39
N GLU A 291 -11.74 11.89 -0.62
CA GLU A 291 -12.55 10.79 -0.04
C GLU A 291 -12.03 9.42 -0.48
N GLN A 292 -11.77 9.23 -1.77
CA GLN A 292 -11.20 7.98 -2.29
C GLN A 292 -9.83 7.66 -1.68
N LEU A 293 -8.93 8.63 -1.58
CA LEU A 293 -7.62 8.43 -0.96
C LEU A 293 -7.70 8.20 0.55
N THR A 294 -8.69 8.80 1.25
CA THR A 294 -8.93 8.54 2.67
C THR A 294 -9.38 7.11 2.91
N MET A 295 -10.28 6.59 2.07
CA MET A 295 -10.68 5.18 2.12
C MET A 295 -9.53 4.24 1.71
N ALA A 296 -8.69 4.64 0.75
CA ALA A 296 -7.50 3.88 0.39
C ALA A 296 -6.47 3.85 1.53
N ALA A 297 -6.29 4.95 2.26
CA ALA A 297 -5.38 5.03 3.42
C ALA A 297 -5.73 4.02 4.52
N ASP A 298 -7.02 3.76 4.76
CA ASP A 298 -7.48 2.79 5.74
C ASP A 298 -6.97 1.36 5.49
N GLN A 299 -6.76 0.99 4.22
CA GLN A 299 -6.32 -0.36 3.84
C GLN A 299 -4.94 -0.73 4.40
N PHE A 300 -4.09 0.26 4.64
CA PHE A 300 -2.71 0.04 5.06
C PHE A 300 -2.52 0.04 6.57
N ILE A 301 -3.46 0.59 7.35
CA ILE A 301 -3.38 0.66 8.81
C ILE A 301 -3.91 -0.66 9.37
N VAL A 302 -3.01 -1.44 9.99
CA VAL A 302 -3.34 -2.81 10.40
C VAL A 302 -3.06 -3.04 11.89
N MET A 303 -3.83 -3.96 12.45
CA MET A 303 -3.49 -4.71 13.65
C MET A 303 -3.03 -6.11 13.19
N PRO A 304 -1.71 -6.35 13.03
CA PRO A 304 -1.23 -7.55 12.38
C PRO A 304 -1.70 -8.82 13.08
N GLY A 305 -2.56 -9.61 12.42
CA GLY A 305 -3.11 -10.85 12.96
C GLY A 305 -2.01 -11.88 13.36
N SER A 306 -0.89 -11.84 12.65
CA SER A 306 0.28 -12.68 12.91
C SER A 306 1.07 -12.28 14.19
N ARG A 307 0.77 -11.14 14.83
CA ARG A 307 1.46 -10.60 16.02
C ARG A 307 0.55 -10.57 17.25
N LEU A 308 -0.31 -11.57 17.43
CA LEU A 308 -1.30 -11.61 18.51
C LEU A 308 -0.68 -11.55 19.92
N GLU A 309 0.45 -12.23 20.15
CA GLU A 309 1.15 -12.21 21.46
C GLU A 309 1.57 -10.79 21.85
N GLU A 310 2.11 -10.03 20.90
CA GLU A 310 2.49 -8.63 21.09
C GLU A 310 1.26 -7.74 21.31
N SER A 311 0.18 -8.01 20.57
CA SER A 311 -1.09 -7.29 20.75
C SER A 311 -1.63 -7.45 22.17
N VAL A 312 -1.57 -8.66 22.72
CA VAL A 312 -1.98 -8.94 24.12
C VAL A 312 -1.08 -8.20 25.10
N MET A 313 0.23 -8.16 24.89
CA MET A 313 1.15 -7.40 25.75
C MET A 313 0.87 -5.89 25.70
N HIS A 314 0.65 -5.34 24.52
CA HIS A 314 0.28 -3.93 24.36
C HIS A 314 -1.04 -3.59 25.08
N GLN A 315 -2.05 -4.46 24.96
CA GLN A 315 -3.33 -4.30 25.66
C GLN A 315 -3.17 -4.34 27.19
N ALA A 316 -2.35 -5.27 27.69
CA ALA A 316 -2.05 -5.34 29.13
C ALA A 316 -1.35 -4.08 29.66
N GLN A 317 -0.65 -3.33 28.80
CA GLN A 317 0.00 -2.06 29.10
C GLN A 317 -0.92 -0.84 28.82
N GLY A 318 -2.19 -1.05 28.47
CA GLY A 318 -3.14 0.00 28.14
C GLY A 318 -2.87 0.69 26.78
N SER A 319 -2.13 0.03 25.88
CA SER A 319 -1.83 0.49 24.54
C SER A 319 -2.40 -0.44 23.47
N GLU A 320 -2.40 -0.02 22.20
CA GLU A 320 -2.79 -0.86 21.07
C GLU A 320 -1.58 -1.12 20.18
N LEU A 321 -1.44 -2.35 19.70
CA LEU A 321 -0.51 -2.66 18.61
C LEU A 321 -1.10 -2.16 17.29
N ARG A 322 -0.43 -1.24 16.62
CA ARG A 322 -0.79 -0.77 15.28
C ARG A 322 0.47 -0.67 14.43
N SER A 323 0.33 -0.99 13.15
CA SER A 323 1.38 -0.85 12.17
C SER A 323 0.82 -0.47 10.80
N VAL A 324 1.71 -0.28 9.83
CA VAL A 324 1.37 0.02 8.43
C VAL A 324 1.94 -1.08 7.54
N TYR A 325 1.08 -1.72 6.74
CA TYR A 325 1.57 -2.54 5.63
C TYR A 325 1.97 -1.64 4.46
N ALA A 326 3.22 -1.80 4.01
CA ALA A 326 3.80 -0.90 3.03
C ALA A 326 3.13 -0.99 1.65
N GLY A 327 2.61 -2.18 1.28
CA GLY A 327 1.92 -2.32 0.00
C GLY A 327 1.32 -3.70 -0.24
N TYR A 328 0.23 -3.73 -0.95
CA TYR A 328 -0.43 -4.96 -1.39
C TYR A 328 -0.09 -5.24 -2.86
N HIS A 329 0.26 -6.51 -3.15
CA HIS A 329 -0.06 -7.71 -2.34
C HIS A 329 1.06 -8.14 -1.36
N TRP A 330 2.35 -7.90 -1.63
CA TRP A 330 3.45 -8.66 -1.03
C TRP A 330 4.20 -7.97 0.11
N PHE A 331 4.13 -6.65 0.25
CA PHE A 331 4.78 -6.01 1.38
C PHE A 331 4.00 -6.21 2.68
N GLY A 332 4.73 -6.30 3.78
CA GLY A 332 4.21 -6.33 5.14
C GLY A 332 4.58 -5.04 5.87
N ASP A 333 5.07 -5.20 7.10
CA ASP A 333 5.42 -4.12 8.02
C ASP A 333 6.86 -3.64 7.78
N TRP A 334 6.99 -2.43 7.20
CA TRP A 334 8.25 -1.77 6.89
C TRP A 334 8.38 -0.45 7.62
N GLY A 335 9.52 -0.26 8.33
CA GLY A 335 9.74 0.91 9.18
C GLY A 335 9.83 2.22 8.40
N ARG A 336 10.64 2.27 7.33
CA ARG A 336 10.76 3.45 6.47
C ARG A 336 9.42 3.88 5.92
N ASP A 337 8.71 2.94 5.33
CA ASP A 337 7.41 3.15 4.69
C ASP A 337 6.37 3.64 5.69
N THR A 338 6.37 3.05 6.88
CA THR A 338 5.49 3.45 7.99
C THR A 338 5.75 4.90 8.39
N MET A 339 7.01 5.29 8.58
CA MET A 339 7.36 6.65 9.06
C MET A 339 7.05 7.72 8.01
N ILE A 340 7.33 7.45 6.73
CA ILE A 340 6.98 8.35 5.62
C ILE A 340 5.45 8.46 5.47
N SER A 341 4.75 7.34 5.57
CA SER A 341 3.30 7.27 5.34
C SER A 341 2.47 7.84 6.49
N LEU A 342 3.02 7.94 7.69
CA LEU A 342 2.27 8.20 8.93
C LEU A 342 1.40 9.46 8.82
N GLU A 343 1.93 10.59 8.35
CA GLU A 343 1.17 11.84 8.25
C GLU A 343 -0.04 11.67 7.32
N GLY A 344 0.18 11.16 6.11
CA GLY A 344 -0.86 11.02 5.10
C GLY A 344 -1.93 10.01 5.47
N LEU A 345 -1.53 8.83 5.99
CA LEU A 345 -2.47 7.76 6.31
C LEU A 345 -3.26 8.06 7.60
N THR A 346 -2.69 8.76 8.56
CA THR A 346 -3.30 8.91 9.89
C THR A 346 -3.66 10.35 10.23
N LEU A 347 -2.72 11.29 10.22
CA LEU A 347 -2.98 12.67 10.65
C LEU A 347 -3.92 13.38 9.69
N CYS A 348 -3.73 13.20 8.39
CA CYS A 348 -4.61 13.76 7.35
C CYS A 348 -6.02 13.15 7.36
N THR A 349 -6.18 11.97 7.94
CA THR A 349 -7.47 11.27 8.07
C THR A 349 -8.06 11.36 9.48
N GLY A 350 -7.49 12.19 10.38
CA GLY A 350 -7.97 12.40 11.75
C GLY A 350 -7.67 11.27 12.73
N ARG A 351 -6.88 10.27 12.34
CA ARG A 351 -6.59 9.04 13.11
C ARG A 351 -5.39 9.22 14.05
N PHE A 352 -5.46 10.22 14.92
CA PHE A 352 -4.37 10.56 15.83
C PHE A 352 -4.05 9.46 16.85
N ARG A 353 -5.05 8.67 17.26
CA ARG A 353 -4.86 7.58 18.21
C ARG A 353 -3.98 6.48 17.60
N GLU A 354 -4.28 6.09 16.38
CA GLU A 354 -3.50 5.09 15.64
C GLU A 354 -2.09 5.59 15.35
N ALA A 355 -1.93 6.86 14.97
CA ALA A 355 -0.61 7.47 14.79
C ALA A 355 0.24 7.36 16.06
N GLY A 356 -0.31 7.75 17.22
CA GLY A 356 0.38 7.64 18.49
C GLY A 356 0.72 6.20 18.88
N ALA A 357 -0.18 5.24 18.59
CA ALA A 357 0.07 3.82 18.82
C ALA A 357 1.21 3.29 17.95
N ILE A 358 1.24 3.63 16.66
CA ILE A 358 2.33 3.28 15.73
C ILE A 358 3.67 3.80 16.23
N LEU A 359 3.76 5.09 16.60
CA LEU A 359 5.01 5.69 17.08
C LEU A 359 5.52 5.01 18.36
N ARG A 360 4.63 4.67 19.30
CA ARG A 360 5.01 3.91 20.52
C ARG A 360 5.47 2.50 20.18
N THR A 361 4.75 1.81 19.29
CA THR A 361 5.13 0.46 18.84
C THR A 361 6.55 0.46 18.32
N PHE A 362 6.89 1.35 17.39
CA PHE A 362 8.22 1.39 16.80
C PHE A 362 9.31 1.82 17.79
N SER A 363 9.00 2.66 18.80
CA SER A 363 9.99 3.05 19.81
C SER A 363 10.53 1.87 20.62
N HIS A 364 9.72 0.84 20.84
CA HIS A 364 10.13 -0.37 21.56
C HIS A 364 11.11 -1.26 20.78
N TYR A 365 11.19 -1.09 19.46
CA TYR A 365 12.07 -1.85 18.59
C TYR A 365 13.35 -1.13 18.21
N VAL A 366 13.58 0.09 18.69
CA VAL A 366 14.86 0.77 18.48
C VAL A 366 15.96 0.00 19.18
N LYS A 367 16.98 -0.39 18.43
CA LYS A 367 18.13 -1.15 18.92
C LYS A 367 19.42 -0.58 18.35
N ASP A 368 20.39 -0.34 19.22
CA ASP A 368 21.71 0.22 18.84
C ASP A 368 21.57 1.51 18.00
N GLY A 369 20.59 2.37 18.33
CA GLY A 369 20.29 3.60 17.61
C GLY A 369 19.60 3.44 16.27
N LEU A 370 19.17 2.24 15.88
CA LEU A 370 18.50 1.97 14.61
C LEU A 370 17.05 1.52 14.82
N LEU A 371 16.16 2.02 13.99
CA LEU A 371 14.81 1.53 13.85
C LEU A 371 14.80 0.35 12.85
N PRO A 372 14.03 -0.72 13.08
CA PRO A 372 13.96 -1.81 12.12
C PRO A 372 13.33 -1.33 10.82
N ASN A 373 13.91 -1.75 9.68
CA ASN A 373 13.32 -1.47 8.37
C ASN A 373 12.30 -2.52 7.92
N LEU A 374 12.42 -3.75 8.38
CA LEU A 374 11.53 -4.85 8.00
C LEU A 374 11.22 -5.75 9.19
N PHE A 375 9.94 -6.06 9.36
CA PHE A 375 9.46 -7.17 10.17
C PHE A 375 9.04 -8.31 9.24
N PRO A 376 9.90 -9.32 8.99
CA PRO A 376 9.57 -10.39 8.07
C PRO A 376 8.35 -11.17 8.55
N GLU A 377 7.43 -11.45 7.64
CA GLU A 377 6.18 -12.15 7.95
C GLU A 377 6.48 -13.60 8.35
N GLY A 378 5.97 -14.01 9.53
CA GLY A 378 6.23 -15.35 10.08
C GLY A 378 7.53 -15.49 10.87
N GLU A 379 8.45 -14.54 10.82
CA GLU A 379 9.72 -14.57 11.56
C GLU A 379 9.64 -13.75 12.86
N ARG A 380 10.60 -14.01 13.77
CA ARG A 380 10.66 -13.33 15.08
C ARG A 380 11.66 -12.16 15.13
N GLN A 381 12.56 -12.04 14.14
CA GLN A 381 13.64 -11.05 14.18
C GLN A 381 13.41 -9.96 13.15
N ALA A 382 13.39 -8.72 13.64
CA ALA A 382 13.37 -7.54 12.80
C ALA A 382 14.75 -7.28 12.16
N LEU A 383 14.77 -6.67 10.96
CA LEU A 383 15.97 -6.35 10.20
C LEU A 383 16.29 -4.85 10.26
N TYR A 384 17.56 -4.52 10.56
CA TYR A 384 18.00 -3.15 10.91
C TYR A 384 18.93 -2.50 9.88
N HIS A 385 19.07 -3.04 8.67
CA HIS A 385 19.97 -2.48 7.65
C HIS A 385 19.34 -1.28 6.92
N THR A 386 19.33 -0.15 7.60
CA THR A 386 18.79 1.10 7.09
C THR A 386 19.42 2.29 7.83
N VAL A 387 19.71 3.38 7.11
CA VAL A 387 20.17 4.64 7.71
C VAL A 387 19.07 5.68 7.81
N ASP A 388 18.06 5.60 6.95
CA ASP A 388 17.02 6.64 6.82
C ASP A 388 15.75 6.36 7.62
N ALA A 389 15.32 5.10 7.78
CA ALA A 389 14.08 4.79 8.54
C ALA A 389 14.10 5.40 9.95
N THR A 390 15.25 5.34 10.61
CA THR A 390 15.46 5.94 11.94
C THR A 390 15.34 7.46 11.93
N LEU A 391 15.86 8.13 10.90
CA LEU A 391 15.79 9.57 10.77
C LEU A 391 14.39 10.06 10.36
N TRP A 392 13.67 9.26 9.57
CA TRP A 392 12.25 9.49 9.27
C TRP A 392 11.37 9.41 10.52
N TYR A 393 11.77 8.65 11.55
CA TYR A 393 11.03 8.59 12.80
C TYR A 393 10.97 9.95 13.50
N PHE A 394 12.05 10.76 13.48
CA PHE A 394 12.01 12.14 13.99
C PHE A 394 10.99 13.01 13.25
N HIS A 395 10.96 12.89 11.93
CA HIS A 395 9.98 13.59 11.10
C HIS A 395 8.55 13.19 11.47
N ALA A 396 8.29 11.87 11.54
CA ALA A 396 6.97 11.34 11.90
C ALA A 396 6.49 11.83 13.29
N VAL A 397 7.37 11.79 14.29
CA VAL A 397 7.10 12.33 15.63
C VAL A 397 6.81 13.84 15.59
N ALA A 398 7.58 14.60 14.79
CA ALA A 398 7.36 16.05 14.64
C ALA A 398 5.99 16.34 14.04
N ARG A 399 5.61 15.64 12.98
CA ARG A 399 4.31 15.80 12.34
C ARG A 399 3.16 15.45 13.29
N TYR A 400 3.31 14.35 14.03
CA TYR A 400 2.32 13.95 15.05
C TYR A 400 2.17 14.99 16.16
N VAL A 401 3.28 15.41 16.78
CA VAL A 401 3.24 16.40 17.88
C VAL A 401 2.68 17.75 17.41
N HIS A 402 3.03 18.15 16.16
CA HIS A 402 2.49 19.39 15.58
C HIS A 402 0.97 19.30 15.37
N ALA A 403 0.47 18.20 14.85
CA ALA A 403 -0.94 18.04 14.50
C ALA A 403 -1.83 17.74 15.71
N SER A 404 -1.34 16.94 16.68
CA SER A 404 -2.11 16.52 17.85
C SER A 404 -1.96 17.42 19.07
N GLY A 405 -0.85 18.15 19.19
CA GLY A 405 -0.47 18.88 20.39
C GLY A 405 -0.07 18.00 21.58
N ASP A 406 0.08 16.69 21.39
CA ASP A 406 0.40 15.70 22.43
C ASP A 406 1.85 15.83 22.91
N ARG A 407 2.03 16.59 24.00
CA ARG A 407 3.34 16.74 24.66
C ARG A 407 3.71 15.54 25.53
N MET A 408 2.76 14.70 25.89
CA MET A 408 3.04 13.52 26.75
C MET A 408 3.80 12.46 25.97
N ILE A 409 3.39 12.20 24.72
CA ILE A 409 4.12 11.26 23.85
C ILE A 409 5.55 11.77 23.60
N LEU A 410 5.74 13.08 23.42
CA LEU A 410 7.07 13.65 23.24
C LEU A 410 7.98 13.36 24.44
N ARG A 411 7.48 13.56 25.68
CA ARG A 411 8.24 13.20 26.89
C ARG A 411 8.57 11.71 26.97
N GLN A 412 7.64 10.88 26.56
CA GLN A 412 7.80 9.42 26.56
C GLN A 412 8.85 8.97 25.53
N LEU A 413 8.87 9.56 24.34
CA LEU A 413 9.75 9.17 23.25
C LEU A 413 11.13 9.85 23.31
N PHE A 414 11.26 10.99 24.00
CA PHE A 414 12.49 11.78 24.01
C PHE A 414 13.74 10.98 24.37
N PRO A 415 13.76 10.10 25.39
CA PRO A 415 14.95 9.29 25.71
C PRO A 415 15.38 8.35 24.59
N VAL A 416 14.42 7.82 23.83
CA VAL A 416 14.72 6.96 22.67
C VAL A 416 15.31 7.79 21.54
N LEU A 417 14.77 8.98 21.26
CA LEU A 417 15.27 9.90 20.24
C LEU A 417 16.69 10.40 20.60
N GLU A 418 16.95 10.71 21.87
CA GLU A 418 18.26 11.07 22.39
C GLU A 418 19.28 9.93 22.20
N SER A 419 18.92 8.70 22.56
CA SER A 419 19.75 7.51 22.33
C SER A 419 20.07 7.30 20.83
N ILE A 420 19.13 7.58 19.93
CA ILE A 420 19.39 7.52 18.47
C ILE A 420 20.48 8.54 18.09
N VAL A 421 20.33 9.81 18.52
CA VAL A 421 21.33 10.84 18.20
C VAL A 421 22.70 10.47 18.74
N GLN A 422 22.78 9.93 19.96
CA GLN A 422 24.03 9.47 20.55
C GLN A 422 24.69 8.38 19.68
N HIS A 423 23.96 7.34 19.29
CA HIS A 423 24.51 6.25 18.45
C HIS A 423 24.96 6.75 17.07
N TYR A 424 24.24 7.69 16.46
CA TYR A 424 24.69 8.29 15.20
C TYR A 424 25.96 9.12 15.40
N THR A 425 26.11 9.79 16.53
CA THR A 425 27.31 10.59 16.85
C THR A 425 28.52 9.70 17.16
N GLU A 426 28.34 8.61 17.91
CA GLU A 426 29.40 7.69 18.31
C GLU A 426 29.72 6.64 17.23
N GLY A 427 28.79 6.39 16.31
CA GLY A 427 28.85 5.36 15.30
C GLY A 427 28.08 4.10 15.69
N THR A 428 27.37 3.49 14.73
CA THR A 428 26.60 2.26 14.91
C THR A 428 26.88 1.27 13.75
N HIS A 429 26.01 0.27 13.57
CA HIS A 429 26.17 -0.77 12.55
C HIS A 429 26.30 -0.19 11.14
N PHE A 430 26.87 -0.95 10.21
CA PHE A 430 27.03 -0.63 8.78
C PHE A 430 27.84 0.65 8.49
N ASN A 431 28.75 1.03 9.38
CA ASN A 431 29.50 2.30 9.33
C ASN A 431 28.59 3.53 9.27
N ILE A 432 27.42 3.42 9.90
CA ILE A 432 26.54 4.59 10.07
C ILE A 432 27.08 5.42 11.25
N GLY A 433 27.44 6.67 10.98
CA GLY A 433 27.94 7.56 12.01
C GLY A 433 28.31 8.93 11.48
N VAL A 434 28.40 9.89 12.40
CA VAL A 434 28.81 11.26 12.11
C VAL A 434 30.31 11.34 11.90
N ASP A 435 30.73 11.88 10.76
CA ASP A 435 32.15 12.17 10.51
C ASP A 435 32.59 13.38 11.36
N ALA A 436 33.56 13.12 12.25
CA ALA A 436 34.10 14.16 13.12
C ALA A 436 34.76 15.34 12.39
N LYS A 437 35.03 15.24 11.07
CA LYS A 437 35.62 16.34 10.30
C LYS A 437 34.63 17.41 9.95
N ASP A 438 33.37 17.03 9.61
CA ASP A 438 32.39 17.96 9.05
C ASP A 438 30.98 17.87 9.69
N GLY A 439 30.74 16.89 10.58
CA GLY A 439 29.45 16.75 11.26
C GLY A 439 28.37 16.08 10.40
N LEU A 440 28.71 15.57 9.21
CA LEU A 440 27.81 14.90 8.29
C LEU A 440 27.77 13.39 8.57
N VAL A 441 26.62 12.74 8.32
CA VAL A 441 26.45 11.30 8.50
C VAL A 441 27.03 10.55 7.32
N ALA A 442 28.00 9.67 7.58
CA ALA A 442 28.46 8.67 6.64
C ALA A 442 27.71 7.35 6.85
N ALA A 443 27.50 6.59 5.78
CA ALA A 443 26.90 5.27 5.84
C ALA A 443 27.41 4.40 4.68
N GLY A 444 27.57 3.09 4.93
CA GLY A 444 27.90 2.16 3.86
C GLY A 444 28.71 0.97 4.34
N ALA A 445 28.20 -0.22 4.06
CA ALA A 445 28.92 -1.48 4.21
C ALA A 445 28.86 -2.24 2.89
N GLU A 446 29.88 -3.04 2.62
CA GLU A 446 29.93 -3.84 1.41
C GLU A 446 28.78 -4.87 1.39
N GLY A 447 28.07 -4.95 0.26
CA GLY A 447 26.93 -5.85 0.09
C GLY A 447 25.63 -5.39 0.74
N TYR A 448 25.58 -4.18 1.34
CA TYR A 448 24.37 -3.62 1.94
C TYR A 448 23.89 -2.37 1.21
N GLN A 449 22.56 -2.28 1.09
CA GLN A 449 21.80 -1.09 0.69
C GLN A 449 21.16 -0.50 1.96
N LEU A 450 21.42 0.77 2.24
CA LEU A 450 21.02 1.40 3.51
C LEU A 450 20.05 2.56 3.36
N THR A 451 19.87 3.11 2.14
CA THR A 451 18.94 4.18 1.83
C THR A 451 17.65 3.61 1.22
N TRP A 452 16.68 4.46 0.93
CA TRP A 452 15.43 4.05 0.27
C TRP A 452 15.63 3.49 -1.15
N MET A 453 16.78 3.79 -1.80
CA MET A 453 17.16 3.19 -3.08
C MET A 453 17.84 1.84 -2.83
N ASP A 454 17.08 0.84 -2.39
CA ASP A 454 17.57 -0.38 -1.77
C ASP A 454 17.44 -1.66 -2.62
N ALA A 455 17.27 -1.53 -3.95
CA ALA A 455 17.25 -2.69 -4.83
C ALA A 455 18.53 -3.52 -4.75
N LYS A 456 18.35 -4.83 -4.53
CA LYS A 456 19.45 -5.80 -4.47
C LYS A 456 18.99 -7.15 -5.02
N VAL A 457 19.74 -7.69 -5.96
CA VAL A 457 19.48 -8.98 -6.60
C VAL A 457 20.77 -9.77 -6.75
N ASP A 458 20.76 -11.08 -6.42
CA ASP A 458 21.90 -11.99 -6.54
C ASP A 458 23.21 -11.44 -5.92
N GLY A 459 23.10 -10.76 -4.78
CA GLY A 459 24.24 -10.12 -4.11
C GLY A 459 24.66 -8.76 -4.70
N TRP A 460 24.12 -8.37 -5.86
CA TRP A 460 24.38 -7.08 -6.49
C TRP A 460 23.48 -6.00 -5.89
N VAL A 461 24.09 -5.02 -5.22
CA VAL A 461 23.41 -3.77 -4.80
C VAL A 461 23.41 -2.82 -5.98
N VAL A 462 22.23 -2.55 -6.53
CA VAL A 462 22.08 -1.79 -7.79
C VAL A 462 22.50 -0.34 -7.62
N THR A 463 22.11 0.28 -6.51
CA THR A 463 22.33 1.70 -6.24
C THR A 463 23.01 1.84 -4.86
N PRO A 464 24.31 1.55 -4.74
CA PRO A 464 24.97 1.38 -3.43
C PRO A 464 25.06 2.64 -2.58
N ARG A 465 25.14 3.82 -3.15
CA ARG A 465 25.15 5.15 -2.51
C ARG A 465 25.93 5.21 -1.18
N ARG A 466 27.11 4.55 -1.14
CA ARG A 466 28.02 4.57 0.02
C ARG A 466 28.72 5.90 0.12
N GLY A 467 28.91 6.40 1.33
CA GLY A 467 29.48 7.72 1.61
C GLY A 467 28.49 8.56 2.39
N LYS A 468 28.24 9.77 1.97
CA LYS A 468 27.33 10.72 2.60
C LYS A 468 26.18 11.06 1.64
N PRO A 469 25.05 10.32 1.62
CA PRO A 469 23.90 10.60 0.75
C PRO A 469 23.20 11.91 1.14
N VAL A 470 22.73 12.67 0.15
CA VAL A 470 22.20 14.03 0.31
C VAL A 470 20.96 14.10 1.20
N GLU A 471 20.01 13.19 1.04
CA GLU A 471 18.79 13.15 1.85
C GLU A 471 19.08 12.78 3.30
N ILE A 472 20.10 11.97 3.54
CA ILE A 472 20.48 11.59 4.89
C ILE A 472 20.95 12.80 5.68
N GLN A 473 21.68 13.71 5.04
CA GLN A 473 22.11 14.96 5.69
C GLN A 473 20.91 15.87 5.97
N ALA A 474 19.98 15.94 5.03
CA ALA A 474 18.75 16.73 5.24
C ALA A 474 17.93 16.20 6.42
N LEU A 475 17.75 14.88 6.52
CA LEU A 475 17.05 14.22 7.62
C LEU A 475 17.81 14.37 8.95
N TRP A 476 19.15 14.24 8.95
CA TRP A 476 19.99 14.40 10.13
C TRP A 476 19.91 15.81 10.69
N TYR A 477 20.09 16.82 9.83
CA TYR A 477 19.95 18.22 10.24
C TYR A 477 18.55 18.50 10.81
N ASN A 478 17.51 18.02 10.13
CA ASN A 478 16.14 18.16 10.61
C ASN A 478 15.95 17.51 11.99
N ALA A 479 16.50 16.31 12.21
CA ALA A 479 16.46 15.60 13.50
C ALA A 479 17.13 16.40 14.61
N LEU A 480 18.32 16.96 14.39
CA LEU A 480 19.04 17.79 15.36
C LEU A 480 18.27 19.07 15.71
N ARG A 481 17.69 19.76 14.71
CA ARG A 481 16.86 20.96 14.93
C ARG A 481 15.60 20.66 15.73
N LEU A 482 14.98 19.51 15.46
CA LEU A 482 13.82 19.03 16.21
C LEU A 482 14.21 18.71 17.66
N MET A 483 15.33 18.01 17.89
CA MET A 483 15.82 17.69 19.24
C MET A 483 16.11 18.96 20.05
N SER A 484 16.78 19.95 19.47
CA SER A 484 17.00 21.23 20.13
C SER A 484 15.68 21.88 20.54
N SER A 485 14.71 21.99 19.62
CA SER A 485 13.39 22.55 19.89
C SER A 485 12.62 21.78 20.97
N TRP A 486 12.68 20.47 20.96
CA TRP A 486 12.00 19.60 21.94
C TRP A 486 12.67 19.64 23.31
N ALA A 487 14.01 19.60 23.37
CA ALA A 487 14.75 19.76 24.61
C ALA A 487 14.43 21.09 25.30
N THR A 488 14.44 22.20 24.54
CA THR A 488 14.01 23.50 25.03
C THR A 488 12.58 23.49 25.64
N LYS A 489 11.62 22.88 24.91
CA LYS A 489 10.21 22.74 25.36
C LYS A 489 10.05 21.87 26.61
N LEU A 490 10.97 20.94 26.84
CA LEU A 490 10.99 20.02 27.98
C LEU A 490 11.84 20.56 29.15
N GLY A 491 12.58 21.66 28.96
CA GLY A 491 13.50 22.22 29.94
C GLY A 491 14.78 21.41 30.12
N LEU A 492 15.22 20.75 29.04
CA LEU A 492 16.44 19.95 28.99
C LEU A 492 17.58 20.70 28.27
N PRO A 493 18.87 20.30 28.46
CA PRO A 493 19.98 20.85 27.69
C PRO A 493 19.77 20.68 26.19
N HIS A 494 20.09 21.70 25.39
CA HIS A 494 19.80 21.72 23.96
C HIS A 494 20.92 22.26 23.07
N GLU A 495 21.92 22.92 23.69
CA GLU A 495 22.98 23.65 22.99
C GLU A 495 23.82 22.73 22.09
N GLU A 496 24.09 21.52 22.52
CA GLU A 496 24.87 20.54 21.72
C GLU A 496 24.17 20.14 20.41
N TYR A 497 22.83 20.04 20.41
CA TYR A 497 22.08 19.78 19.17
C TYR A 497 22.15 20.98 18.21
N GLU A 498 22.13 22.21 18.72
CA GLU A 498 22.27 23.43 17.91
C GLU A 498 23.64 23.53 17.27
N VAL A 499 24.70 23.28 18.06
CA VAL A 499 26.08 23.28 17.56
C VAL A 499 26.29 22.22 16.49
N ALA A 500 25.80 21.00 16.73
CA ALA A 500 25.90 19.92 15.77
C ALA A 500 25.09 20.23 14.48
N ALA A 501 23.89 20.78 14.60
CA ALA A 501 23.07 21.17 13.45
C ALA A 501 23.75 22.27 12.61
N GLU A 502 24.28 23.32 13.23
CA GLU A 502 24.93 24.40 12.49
C GLU A 502 26.19 23.92 11.78
N ARG A 503 26.98 23.06 12.41
CA ARG A 503 28.15 22.43 11.80
C ARG A 503 27.76 21.61 10.56
N ALA A 504 26.73 20.76 10.65
CA ALA A 504 26.22 19.97 9.54
C ALA A 504 25.71 20.87 8.40
N ARG A 505 24.97 21.95 8.72
CA ARG A 505 24.46 22.92 7.74
C ARG A 505 25.57 23.63 6.98
N GLN A 506 26.59 24.12 7.69
CA GLN A 506 27.73 24.77 7.07
C GLN A 506 28.46 23.82 6.11
N ALA A 507 28.82 22.63 6.57
CA ALA A 507 29.52 21.63 5.74
C ALA A 507 28.67 21.19 4.54
N PHE A 508 27.36 21.07 4.70
CA PHE A 508 26.45 20.74 3.61
C PHE A 508 26.49 21.79 2.50
N ASN A 509 26.32 23.06 2.83
CA ASN A 509 26.25 24.14 1.86
C ASN A 509 27.61 24.40 1.16
N GLU A 510 28.74 24.10 1.83
CA GLU A 510 30.08 24.16 1.26
C GLU A 510 30.38 23.02 0.29
N ARG A 511 29.85 21.80 0.55
CA ARG A 511 30.33 20.58 -0.11
C ARG A 511 29.38 19.96 -1.14
N TYR A 512 28.03 20.15 -0.98
CA TYR A 512 27.06 19.49 -1.85
C TYR A 512 26.73 20.26 -3.12
N TRP A 513 27.03 21.54 -3.18
CA TRP A 513 26.70 22.34 -4.36
C TRP A 513 27.59 21.97 -5.56
N ASN A 514 26.95 21.58 -6.68
CA ASN A 514 27.59 21.30 -7.95
C ASN A 514 27.39 22.50 -8.88
N GLU A 515 28.37 23.37 -8.96
CA GLU A 515 28.35 24.59 -9.78
C GLU A 515 28.08 24.32 -11.26
N ALA A 516 28.58 23.18 -11.80
CA ALA A 516 28.44 22.87 -13.21
C ALA A 516 27.01 22.46 -13.61
N LYS A 517 26.22 21.96 -12.66
CA LYS A 517 24.84 21.48 -12.87
C LYS A 517 23.80 22.33 -12.16
N GLU A 518 24.21 23.32 -11.37
CA GLU A 518 23.36 24.16 -10.53
C GLU A 518 22.37 23.36 -9.66
N CYS A 519 22.88 22.25 -9.10
CA CYS A 519 22.10 21.33 -8.24
C CYS A 519 23.02 20.67 -7.19
N LEU A 520 22.48 19.73 -6.41
CA LEU A 520 23.26 19.03 -5.40
C LEU A 520 23.86 17.71 -5.93
N TYR A 521 25.06 17.36 -5.47
CA TYR A 521 25.56 15.98 -5.57
C TYR A 521 24.64 15.04 -4.85
N ASP A 522 24.37 13.84 -5.41
CA ASP A 522 23.54 12.81 -4.77
C ASP A 522 24.27 12.16 -3.59
N VAL A 523 25.58 11.92 -3.72
CA VAL A 523 26.44 11.40 -2.66
C VAL A 523 27.78 12.13 -2.72
N ILE A 524 28.35 12.48 -1.55
CA ILE A 524 29.75 12.91 -1.44
C ILE A 524 30.56 11.89 -0.65
N ASP A 525 31.90 11.96 -0.79
CA ASP A 525 32.83 11.03 -0.16
C ASP A 525 32.54 9.55 -0.47
N GLY A 526 31.96 9.27 -1.62
CA GLY A 526 31.75 7.89 -2.09
C GLY A 526 33.06 7.23 -2.55
N PRO A 527 33.07 5.90 -2.74
CA PRO A 527 34.27 5.19 -3.26
C PRO A 527 34.78 5.69 -4.61
N GLY A 528 33.88 6.25 -5.43
CA GLY A 528 34.19 6.87 -6.73
C GLY A 528 34.32 8.39 -6.68
N GLY A 529 34.33 9.01 -5.51
CA GLY A 529 34.25 10.45 -5.32
C GLY A 529 32.82 10.96 -5.17
N ASN A 530 32.58 12.22 -5.55
CA ASN A 530 31.24 12.82 -5.48
C ASN A 530 30.38 12.39 -6.68
N ASP A 531 29.18 11.87 -6.42
CA ASP A 531 28.24 11.42 -7.44
C ASP A 531 27.39 12.62 -7.96
N PRO A 532 27.57 13.02 -9.22
CA PRO A 532 26.82 14.13 -9.81
C PRO A 532 25.51 13.69 -10.46
N ALA A 533 25.00 12.50 -10.22
CA ALA A 533 23.74 12.00 -10.76
C ALA A 533 22.57 12.90 -10.33
N ILE A 534 21.72 13.28 -11.28
CA ILE A 534 20.50 14.04 -10.96
C ILE A 534 19.43 13.06 -10.52
N ARG A 535 19.20 13.06 -9.20
CA ARG A 535 18.21 12.22 -8.52
C ARG A 535 17.25 13.07 -7.68
N PRO A 536 16.06 12.56 -7.32
CA PRO A 536 15.05 13.32 -6.58
C PRO A 536 15.47 13.60 -5.12
N ASN A 537 16.45 12.88 -4.58
CA ASN A 537 16.88 12.95 -3.19
C ASN A 537 17.24 14.36 -2.71
N GLN A 538 17.73 15.21 -3.59
CA GLN A 538 18.09 16.60 -3.31
C GLN A 538 16.90 17.46 -2.85
N ILE A 539 15.64 17.04 -3.15
CA ILE A 539 14.44 17.82 -2.77
C ILE A 539 14.25 17.87 -1.26
N PHE A 540 14.73 16.86 -0.53
CA PHE A 540 14.63 16.81 0.94
C PHE A 540 15.42 17.92 1.62
N ALA A 541 16.47 18.44 0.99
CA ALA A 541 17.22 19.58 1.51
C ALA A 541 16.38 20.87 1.62
N ILE A 542 15.21 20.90 0.96
CA ILE A 542 14.28 22.05 0.98
C ILE A 542 12.97 21.66 1.69
N SER A 543 12.43 20.46 1.43
CA SER A 543 11.06 20.11 1.78
C SER A 543 10.80 19.90 3.26
N LEU A 544 11.78 19.39 4.03
CA LEU A 544 11.65 19.09 5.47
C LEU A 544 11.36 20.34 6.31
N ASP A 545 10.87 20.16 7.54
CA ASP A 545 10.48 21.28 8.44
C ASP A 545 11.64 22.27 8.66
N HIS A 546 12.87 21.76 8.77
CA HIS A 546 14.10 22.53 8.84
C HIS A 546 14.95 22.31 7.58
N PRO A 547 14.86 23.18 6.56
CA PRO A 547 15.69 23.06 5.36
C PRO A 547 17.18 23.24 5.68
N ILE A 548 18.02 22.33 5.18
CA ILE A 548 19.47 22.40 5.35
C ILE A 548 20.15 23.28 4.31
N LEU A 549 19.59 23.35 3.07
CA LEU A 549 20.11 24.13 1.98
C LEU A 549 19.84 25.61 2.14
N ASP A 550 20.80 26.47 1.81
CA ASP A 550 20.65 27.91 1.80
C ASP A 550 19.60 28.35 0.77
N ARG A 551 18.81 29.36 1.13
CA ARG A 551 17.58 29.72 0.41
C ARG A 551 17.80 30.23 -1.01
N ASP A 552 18.93 30.85 -1.28
CA ASP A 552 19.32 31.35 -2.60
C ASP A 552 19.47 30.26 -3.65
N ARG A 553 19.72 29.02 -3.25
CA ARG A 553 19.88 27.84 -4.10
C ARG A 553 18.58 27.04 -4.32
N TRP A 554 17.51 27.32 -3.58
CA TRP A 554 16.27 26.53 -3.63
C TRP A 554 15.61 26.49 -5.02
N SER A 555 15.57 27.66 -5.69
CA SER A 555 14.95 27.73 -7.01
C SER A 555 15.69 26.90 -8.04
N ALA A 556 17.03 26.89 -8.05
CA ALA A 556 17.83 26.11 -8.98
C ALA A 556 17.62 24.60 -8.78
N VAL A 557 17.65 24.13 -7.53
CA VAL A 557 17.37 22.72 -7.20
C VAL A 557 15.95 22.34 -7.62
N LEU A 558 14.94 23.15 -7.30
CA LEU A 558 13.55 22.88 -7.67
C LEU A 558 13.38 22.83 -9.18
N ASP A 559 14.00 23.75 -9.94
CA ASP A 559 13.95 23.79 -11.41
C ASP A 559 14.64 22.58 -12.02
N THR A 560 15.76 22.13 -11.49
CA THR A 560 16.44 20.89 -11.90
C THR A 560 15.51 19.69 -11.71
N VAL A 561 14.90 19.53 -10.55
CA VAL A 561 13.96 18.43 -10.29
C VAL A 561 12.74 18.53 -11.21
N ARG A 562 12.17 19.73 -11.39
CA ARG A 562 11.02 19.97 -12.27
C ARG A 562 11.32 19.58 -13.72
N THR A 563 12.44 19.99 -14.25
CA THR A 563 12.76 19.83 -15.69
C THR A 563 13.31 18.45 -16.02
N ARG A 564 13.98 17.77 -15.07
CA ARG A 564 14.67 16.52 -15.33
C ARG A 564 13.93 15.29 -14.80
N LEU A 565 13.11 15.44 -13.75
CA LEU A 565 12.58 14.30 -13.03
C LEU A 565 11.04 14.28 -12.91
N LEU A 566 10.38 15.45 -12.92
CA LEU A 566 8.93 15.52 -12.71
C LEU A 566 8.16 14.89 -13.87
N THR A 567 7.18 14.05 -13.52
CA THR A 567 6.17 13.50 -14.43
C THR A 567 4.78 13.80 -13.88
N HIS A 568 3.74 13.42 -14.60
CA HIS A 568 2.35 13.59 -14.12
C HIS A 568 1.93 12.58 -13.03
N VAL A 569 2.77 11.57 -12.71
CA VAL A 569 2.50 10.51 -11.72
C VAL A 569 3.63 10.35 -10.68
N GLY A 570 4.50 11.35 -10.51
CA GLY A 570 5.58 11.32 -9.53
C GLY A 570 6.92 11.81 -10.07
N LEU A 571 8.01 11.42 -9.41
CA LEU A 571 9.38 11.79 -9.82
C LEU A 571 10.16 10.59 -10.32
N ARG A 572 10.89 10.75 -11.44
CA ARG A 572 11.91 9.78 -11.87
C ARG A 572 13.03 9.68 -10.83
N THR A 573 13.55 8.49 -10.65
CA THR A 573 14.65 8.21 -9.71
C THR A 573 16.03 8.57 -10.27
N LEU A 574 16.12 8.79 -11.59
CA LEU A 574 17.33 9.17 -12.29
C LEU A 574 16.96 9.97 -13.54
N SER A 575 17.73 10.98 -13.88
CA SER A 575 17.52 11.77 -15.09
C SER A 575 17.77 10.96 -16.36
N ALA A 576 16.98 11.22 -17.41
CA ALA A 576 16.97 10.43 -18.65
C ALA A 576 18.28 10.51 -19.47
N ASP A 577 19.13 11.48 -19.22
CA ASP A 577 20.45 11.63 -19.86
C ASP A 577 21.58 10.88 -19.16
N HIS A 578 21.31 10.23 -18.04
CA HIS A 578 22.30 9.42 -17.32
C HIS A 578 22.56 8.09 -18.04
N PRO A 579 23.81 7.61 -18.13
CA PRO A 579 24.14 6.35 -18.84
C PRO A 579 23.42 5.11 -18.28
N ASP A 580 23.14 5.10 -16.98
CA ASP A 580 22.47 3.98 -16.31
C ASP A 580 20.94 4.09 -16.32
N TYR A 581 20.37 5.10 -17.00
CA TYR A 581 18.92 5.29 -17.05
C TYR A 581 18.20 4.09 -17.70
N LYS A 582 17.17 3.60 -16.99
CA LYS A 582 16.31 2.50 -17.41
C LYS A 582 14.85 2.88 -17.21
N PRO A 583 14.12 3.20 -18.31
CA PRO A 583 12.77 3.73 -18.20
C PRO A 583 11.70 2.71 -17.86
N HIS A 584 11.95 1.41 -18.02
CA HIS A 584 10.92 0.37 -17.92
C HIS A 584 11.23 -0.65 -16.84
N TYR A 585 10.26 -0.88 -15.95
CA TYR A 585 10.29 -1.91 -14.91
C TYR A 585 9.67 -3.20 -15.43
N ARG A 586 10.43 -3.99 -16.22
CA ARG A 586 9.93 -5.18 -16.93
C ARG A 586 10.97 -6.30 -16.95
N GLY A 587 10.48 -7.53 -17.25
CA GLY A 587 11.32 -8.71 -17.39
C GLY A 587 11.49 -9.47 -16.08
N ASP A 588 12.56 -10.26 -16.01
CA ASP A 588 12.91 -11.04 -14.82
C ASP A 588 13.31 -10.17 -13.62
N LEU A 589 13.51 -10.81 -12.47
CA LEU A 589 13.85 -10.11 -11.23
C LEU A 589 15.07 -9.19 -11.40
N ARG A 590 16.13 -9.66 -12.08
CA ARG A 590 17.35 -8.90 -12.26
C ARG A 590 17.13 -7.65 -13.14
N ALA A 591 16.37 -7.79 -14.22
CA ALA A 591 16.04 -6.67 -15.10
C ALA A 591 15.16 -5.63 -14.39
N ARG A 592 14.18 -6.08 -13.60
CA ARG A 592 13.31 -5.20 -12.81
C ARG A 592 14.09 -4.45 -11.74
N ASP A 593 14.88 -5.14 -10.92
CA ASP A 593 15.66 -4.51 -9.85
C ASP A 593 16.71 -3.54 -10.41
N ALA A 594 17.28 -3.85 -11.58
CA ALA A 594 18.19 -2.94 -12.28
C ALA A 594 17.53 -1.60 -12.68
N ALA A 595 16.21 -1.56 -12.87
CA ALA A 595 15.46 -0.35 -13.23
C ALA A 595 14.84 0.36 -12.02
N TYR A 596 14.64 -0.33 -10.90
CA TYR A 596 13.79 0.07 -9.79
C TYR A 596 14.12 1.46 -9.21
N HIS A 597 15.43 1.83 -9.17
CA HIS A 597 15.90 3.15 -8.76
C HIS A 597 16.81 3.81 -9.81
N GLN A 598 16.70 3.40 -11.08
CA GLN A 598 17.53 3.89 -12.16
C GLN A 598 16.70 4.51 -13.33
N GLY A 599 15.61 5.14 -13.00
CA GLY A 599 14.72 5.80 -13.96
C GLY A 599 13.26 5.75 -13.51
N THR A 600 12.78 4.59 -13.09
CA THR A 600 11.41 4.34 -12.60
C THR A 600 10.85 5.51 -11.77
N VAL A 601 9.59 5.87 -12.04
CA VAL A 601 8.90 6.96 -11.36
C VAL A 601 8.29 6.48 -10.04
N TRP A 602 8.52 7.24 -8.98
CA TRP A 602 7.98 6.98 -7.65
C TRP A 602 7.00 8.07 -7.21
N PRO A 603 5.72 7.72 -6.98
CA PRO A 603 4.67 8.67 -6.59
C PRO A 603 4.90 9.36 -5.25
N TRP A 604 5.43 8.66 -4.24
CA TRP A 604 5.56 9.19 -2.90
C TRP A 604 6.41 10.48 -2.81
N LEU A 605 7.38 10.62 -3.69
CA LEU A 605 8.26 11.79 -3.77
C LEU A 605 7.50 13.09 -4.10
N ILE A 606 6.28 12.96 -4.66
CA ILE A 606 5.49 14.13 -5.08
C ILE A 606 5.07 14.99 -3.88
N GLY A 607 4.87 14.39 -2.72
CA GLY A 607 4.53 15.13 -1.50
C GLY A 607 5.63 16.12 -1.11
N HIS A 608 6.87 15.65 -1.11
CA HIS A 608 8.04 16.49 -0.81
C HIS A 608 8.34 17.50 -1.93
N TYR A 609 8.08 17.15 -3.18
CA TYR A 609 8.16 18.13 -4.28
C TYR A 609 7.15 19.27 -4.10
N VAL A 610 5.92 18.96 -3.74
CA VAL A 610 4.87 19.95 -3.43
C VAL A 610 5.28 20.84 -2.24
N ASP A 611 5.86 20.27 -1.19
CA ASP A 611 6.35 21.03 -0.05
C ASP A 611 7.46 22.02 -0.43
N ALA A 612 8.42 21.57 -1.24
CA ALA A 612 9.48 22.43 -1.74
C ALA A 612 8.92 23.53 -2.65
N LEU A 613 8.02 23.18 -3.56
CA LEU A 613 7.36 24.14 -4.45
C LEU A 613 6.62 25.24 -3.67
N LEU A 614 5.88 24.87 -2.62
CA LEU A 614 5.16 25.81 -1.76
C LEU A 614 6.09 26.69 -0.92
N LYS A 615 7.26 26.19 -0.54
CA LYS A 615 8.29 26.98 0.19
C LYS A 615 8.97 28.00 -0.71
N VAL A 616 9.19 27.65 -2.00
CA VAL A 616 9.85 28.54 -2.97
C VAL A 616 8.92 29.64 -3.44
N ASN A 617 7.71 29.34 -3.89
CA ASN A 617 6.85 30.31 -4.56
C ASN A 617 5.42 30.46 -3.98
N SER A 618 5.05 29.64 -3.02
CA SER A 618 3.71 29.64 -2.35
C SER A 618 2.50 29.46 -3.31
N ASP A 619 2.72 29.02 -4.56
CA ASP A 619 1.67 28.82 -5.58
C ASP A 619 0.94 27.48 -5.36
N ARG A 620 -0.15 27.55 -4.60
CA ARG A 620 -1.00 26.36 -4.32
C ARG A 620 -1.67 25.81 -5.58
N ALA A 621 -2.01 26.67 -6.52
CA ALA A 621 -2.67 26.23 -7.77
C ALA A 621 -1.69 25.47 -8.67
N ALA A 622 -0.45 25.94 -8.80
CA ALA A 622 0.60 25.19 -9.49
C ALA A 622 0.89 23.86 -8.79
N ALA A 623 1.00 23.86 -7.46
CA ALA A 623 1.20 22.65 -6.68
C ALA A 623 0.04 21.65 -6.85
N ARG A 624 -1.21 22.11 -6.89
CA ARG A 624 -2.39 21.28 -7.14
C ARG A 624 -2.37 20.64 -8.52
N ARG A 625 -1.92 21.36 -9.55
CA ARG A 625 -1.86 20.86 -10.93
C ARG A 625 -0.95 19.64 -11.08
N VAL A 626 0.17 19.56 -10.36
CA VAL A 626 1.09 18.40 -10.46
C VAL A 626 0.49 17.10 -9.89
N LEU A 627 -0.61 17.20 -9.14
CA LEU A 627 -1.30 16.03 -8.55
C LEU A 627 -2.44 15.50 -9.42
N GLN A 628 -2.82 16.19 -10.51
CA GLN A 628 -4.01 15.85 -11.30
C GLN A 628 -3.92 14.47 -11.99
N GLY A 629 -2.71 14.05 -12.38
CA GLY A 629 -2.49 12.76 -13.05
C GLY A 629 -2.91 11.56 -12.19
N PHE A 630 -2.87 11.70 -10.87
CA PHE A 630 -3.31 10.63 -9.97
C PHE A 630 -4.82 10.37 -9.99
N GLY A 631 -5.64 11.37 -10.36
CA GLY A 631 -7.08 11.20 -10.51
C GLY A 631 -7.44 10.18 -11.59
N ASP A 632 -6.75 10.22 -12.73
CA ASP A 632 -6.93 9.25 -13.81
C ASP A 632 -6.45 7.84 -13.40
N HIS A 633 -5.38 7.78 -12.61
CA HIS A 633 -4.80 6.50 -12.15
C HIS A 633 -5.72 5.73 -11.21
N LEU A 634 -6.54 6.39 -10.38
CA LEU A 634 -7.49 5.70 -9.47
C LEU A 634 -8.48 4.77 -10.20
N SER A 635 -8.64 4.92 -11.50
CA SER A 635 -9.50 4.07 -12.33
C SER A 635 -8.72 3.08 -13.22
N ASP A 636 -7.41 2.97 -13.04
CA ASP A 636 -6.55 2.18 -13.94
C ASP A 636 -6.13 0.85 -13.32
N ALA A 637 -4.95 0.71 -12.74
CA ALA A 637 -4.38 -0.57 -12.29
C ALA A 637 -5.10 -1.12 -11.04
N GLY A 638 -4.68 -0.71 -9.85
CA GLY A 638 -5.39 -1.02 -8.60
C GLY A 638 -6.52 -0.03 -8.35
N VAL A 639 -7.76 -0.40 -8.72
CA VAL A 639 -8.91 0.52 -8.67
C VAL A 639 -9.11 1.10 -7.27
N GLY A 640 -9.08 2.43 -7.19
CA GLY A 640 -9.24 3.18 -5.93
C GLY A 640 -7.98 3.26 -5.08
N SER A 641 -6.80 2.95 -5.62
CA SER A 641 -5.52 3.08 -4.94
C SER A 641 -4.44 3.67 -5.85
N ILE A 642 -3.23 3.88 -5.33
CA ILE A 642 -2.09 4.36 -6.11
C ILE A 642 -1.01 3.29 -6.10
N SER A 643 -0.51 2.95 -7.30
CA SER A 643 0.56 1.98 -7.49
C SER A 643 1.87 2.45 -6.87
N GLU A 644 2.77 1.51 -6.62
CA GLU A 644 4.09 1.74 -6.06
C GLU A 644 4.98 2.59 -6.98
N ILE A 645 5.05 2.21 -8.24
CA ILE A 645 5.93 2.79 -9.25
C ILE A 645 5.22 2.90 -10.61
N PHE A 646 5.85 3.65 -11.52
CA PHE A 646 5.47 3.72 -12.93
C PHE A 646 6.72 3.63 -13.81
N ASP A 647 6.57 3.13 -15.03
CA ASP A 647 7.58 3.31 -16.07
C ASP A 647 7.88 4.81 -16.22
N ALA A 648 9.11 5.15 -16.59
CA ALA A 648 9.57 6.53 -16.63
C ALA A 648 9.24 7.26 -17.95
N GLU A 649 8.66 6.57 -18.91
CA GLU A 649 8.28 7.08 -20.24
C GLU A 649 6.85 6.68 -20.58
N ASP A 650 6.28 7.38 -21.56
CA ASP A 650 4.92 7.12 -22.06
C ASP A 650 4.73 5.63 -22.45
N PRO A 651 3.63 5.00 -22.04
CA PRO A 651 2.44 5.53 -21.38
C PRO A 651 2.51 5.59 -19.84
N TYR A 652 3.68 5.57 -19.23
CA TYR A 652 3.87 5.55 -17.78
C TYR A 652 3.12 4.39 -17.12
N ALA A 653 3.38 3.19 -17.62
CA ALA A 653 2.67 1.99 -17.15
C ALA A 653 2.91 1.75 -15.65
N PRO A 654 1.85 1.53 -14.85
CA PRO A 654 1.99 1.25 -13.43
C PRO A 654 2.65 -0.12 -13.19
N GLY A 655 3.44 -0.21 -12.12
CA GLY A 655 4.19 -1.41 -11.74
C GLY A 655 4.32 -1.55 -10.23
N GLY A 656 5.03 -2.59 -9.80
CA GLY A 656 5.19 -2.91 -8.39
C GLY A 656 3.88 -3.36 -7.74
N CYS A 657 3.68 -3.00 -6.48
CA CYS A 657 2.42 -3.18 -5.77
C CYS A 657 1.31 -2.32 -6.38
N ILE A 658 0.10 -2.88 -6.50
CA ILE A 658 -1.06 -2.16 -7.04
C ILE A 658 -1.60 -1.09 -6.08
N ALA A 659 -1.26 -1.21 -4.81
CA ALA A 659 -1.67 -0.32 -3.73
C ALA A 659 -0.48 -0.13 -2.79
N GLN A 660 0.06 1.09 -2.73
CA GLN A 660 1.26 1.41 -1.96
C GLN A 660 0.98 2.48 -0.91
N ALA A 661 1.33 2.21 0.34
CA ALA A 661 1.05 3.06 1.49
C ALA A 661 1.60 4.48 1.32
N TRP A 662 2.90 4.64 1.07
CA TRP A 662 3.51 5.96 0.93
C TRP A 662 3.04 6.73 -0.31
N SER A 663 2.67 6.02 -1.40
CA SER A 663 2.09 6.67 -2.58
C SER A 663 0.74 7.31 -2.25
N VAL A 664 -0.16 6.55 -1.62
CA VAL A 664 -1.47 7.06 -1.17
C VAL A 664 -1.30 8.16 -0.12
N ALA A 665 -0.42 7.94 0.87
CA ALA A 665 -0.16 8.88 1.96
C ALA A 665 0.33 10.24 1.46
N GLU A 666 1.36 10.25 0.63
CA GLU A 666 2.00 11.49 0.20
C GLU A 666 1.16 12.25 -0.83
N VAL A 667 0.42 11.56 -1.69
CA VAL A 667 -0.53 12.21 -2.60
C VAL A 667 -1.70 12.81 -1.81
N LEU A 668 -2.29 12.09 -0.84
CA LEU A 668 -3.36 12.63 0.01
C LEU A 668 -2.89 13.84 0.81
N ARG A 669 -1.73 13.73 1.46
CA ARG A 669 -1.13 14.82 2.23
C ARG A 669 -0.91 16.07 1.37
N ALA A 670 -0.29 15.90 0.21
CA ALA A 670 -0.05 16.99 -0.74
C ALA A 670 -1.37 17.59 -1.26
N TRP A 671 -2.35 16.74 -1.54
CA TRP A 671 -3.67 17.18 -2.00
C TRP A 671 -4.37 18.07 -0.95
N ILE A 672 -4.37 17.66 0.32
CA ILE A 672 -4.93 18.44 1.42
C ILE A 672 -4.17 19.77 1.60
N ARG A 673 -2.83 19.72 1.54
CA ARG A 673 -1.97 20.89 1.73
C ARG A 673 -2.12 21.96 0.63
N THR A 674 -2.52 21.56 -0.56
CA THR A 674 -2.71 22.45 -1.73
C THR A 674 -4.12 23.04 -1.84
N ARG A 675 -5.02 22.79 -0.89
CA ARG A 675 -6.36 23.38 -0.86
C ARG A 675 -6.28 24.90 -0.85
N PRO A 676 -7.22 25.60 -1.52
CA PRO A 676 -7.37 27.04 -1.34
C PRO A 676 -7.54 27.34 0.16
N ARG A 677 -6.89 28.39 0.64
CA ARG A 677 -7.23 28.91 1.96
C ARG A 677 -8.64 29.50 1.86
N GLU A 678 -9.54 29.12 2.74
CA GLU A 678 -10.78 29.86 2.92
C GLU A 678 -10.38 31.29 3.29
N GLU A 679 -10.76 32.28 2.50
CA GLU A 679 -10.65 33.67 2.90
C GLU A 679 -11.52 33.82 4.16
N PRO A 680 -11.00 34.43 5.23
CA PRO A 680 -11.83 34.70 6.38
C PRO A 680 -13.06 35.49 5.89
N ILE A 681 -14.25 34.94 6.11
CA ILE A 681 -15.51 35.64 5.81
C ILE A 681 -15.39 36.99 6.55
N ASN A 682 -15.15 38.06 5.78
CA ASN A 682 -15.19 39.39 6.32
C ASN A 682 -16.59 39.57 6.94
N SER A 683 -16.67 39.45 8.25
CA SER A 683 -17.84 39.91 9.00
C SER A 683 -18.04 41.37 8.61
N ALA A 684 -19.09 41.60 7.82
CA ALA A 684 -19.48 42.96 7.47
C ALA A 684 -19.55 43.82 8.76
N PRO A 685 -19.04 45.04 8.73
CA PRO A 685 -19.18 45.95 9.90
C PRO A 685 -20.67 46.22 10.11
N THR A 686 -21.16 45.89 11.31
CA THR A 686 -22.47 46.31 11.84
C THR A 686 -22.51 47.79 12.05
#